data_b214924503dbe221bfa2813da527a064
#
_entry.id   b214924503dbe221bfa2813da527a064
#
_cell.length_a   1.000
_cell.length_b   1.000
_cell.length_c   1.000
_cell.angle_alpha   90.00
_cell.angle_beta   90.00
_cell.angle_gamma   90.00
#
_symmetry.space_group_name_H-M   'P 1'
#
loop_
_entity.id
_entity.type
_entity.pdbx_description
1 polymer ?
#
loop_
_entity_poly.entity_id
_entity_poly.type
_entity_poly.pdbx_seq_one_letter_code
_entity_poly.pdbx_strand_id
1 'polypeptide(L)'
;MQNFSYCDITFEWQSDAKLLTVANSRLQRIIDFSAGLPRTRKFTADQITASQDNETFDFRLAGFPAPGNETFPAEYQVQNVEFARLALPDGDGAQVTVTVYEEGFEQRLQFTYILYRDLPVMAMQTGIVSEVTPMLFYHPRHTAPNYHYNDKSIGTLTICDQLTLTDFVPQKSVEFQMRTDYNDEPVLEHAIVQDEPVFGNILIAENPSGAAFFYLQEAQPSSERRGNEPGDFVIEESKVASLGSGIMPCDVTPGRELLTNRTVCGVAADGNAGKLIKEYLYARQPETLKVAGQITVNPWGCGKFPKLVSEDFLKGEIVAASKLHADTYQIDDGYEHGLLVDLQVRNHKLSRDFWKTRRDLLPEDFTPLVKLAAENNIKLSLWFAPSCNREYRDWRESADILLEHLHKNNFDSFKLDAVVLNSYTAEENFGKLLKALYDESNQVITVNLDVTSGSRGGLFKFAEYGLLFLENRYCCHRWPRNPYHPENTLDNLWNLAKYTRIQNLQIEVPNPGDCLNEAYEAKNMTVPTTYPARYWAMIPLFASPLLWMAPSQVSVENAAAIGEVMQMYRQHRQAWKNALISPVGSRPNGAAISGFYADSGYLLVFREADAPAQSQLDLPEYKQAELIYSTAPVELDDQGKVTFAEPRSAALYKLTL
;
A
#
# COMPACT_ATOMS: atom_id res chain seq x y z
N MET A 1 -9.93 38.44 4.98
CA MET A 1 -10.27 37.20 4.24
C MET A 1 -9.10 36.89 3.32
N GLN A 2 -8.59 35.67 3.35
CA GLN A 2 -7.55 35.17 2.44
C GLN A 2 -8.14 34.01 1.65
N ASN A 3 -7.95 33.99 0.35
CA ASN A 3 -8.54 32.99 -0.53
C ASN A 3 -7.45 32.39 -1.42
N PHE A 4 -7.56 31.10 -1.68
CA PHE A 4 -6.73 30.37 -2.62
C PHE A 4 -7.62 29.50 -3.50
N SER A 5 -7.29 29.40 -4.79
CA SER A 5 -8.01 28.53 -5.72
C SER A 5 -7.02 27.79 -6.63
N TYR A 6 -7.31 26.51 -6.83
CA TYR A 6 -6.60 25.67 -7.78
C TYR A 6 -7.58 24.69 -8.44
N CYS A 7 -7.84 24.84 -9.72
CA CYS A 7 -8.90 24.10 -10.44
C CYS A 7 -10.25 24.28 -9.73
N ASP A 8 -10.86 23.18 -9.29
CA ASP A 8 -12.10 23.15 -8.52
C ASP A 8 -11.89 23.26 -6.99
N ILE A 9 -10.62 23.25 -6.54
CA ILE A 9 -10.28 23.36 -5.11
C ILE A 9 -10.24 24.83 -4.68
N THR A 10 -10.88 25.12 -3.56
CA THR A 10 -10.89 26.45 -2.94
C THR A 10 -10.62 26.35 -1.44
N PHE A 11 -9.79 27.27 -0.94
CA PHE A 11 -9.59 27.49 0.49
C PHE A 11 -9.91 28.93 0.83
N GLU A 12 -10.74 29.14 1.85
CA GLU A 12 -11.13 30.47 2.34
C GLU A 12 -10.81 30.57 3.82
N TRP A 13 -10.01 31.58 4.20
CA TRP A 13 -9.71 31.89 5.59
C TRP A 13 -10.33 33.21 6.00
N GLN A 14 -11.21 33.19 6.99
CA GLN A 14 -11.83 34.37 7.60
C GLN A 14 -11.11 34.70 8.90
N SER A 15 -10.16 35.63 8.85
CA SER A 15 -9.26 35.96 9.96
C SER A 15 -10.00 36.42 11.22
N ASP A 16 -11.06 37.21 11.08
CA ASP A 16 -11.81 37.77 12.22
C ASP A 16 -12.64 36.69 12.92
N ALA A 17 -13.24 35.80 12.16
CA ALA A 17 -14.03 34.69 12.67
C ALA A 17 -13.18 33.44 12.98
N LYS A 18 -11.92 33.42 12.54
CA LYS A 18 -11.02 32.23 12.59
C LYS A 18 -11.66 30.98 11.99
N LEU A 19 -12.40 31.16 10.91
CA LEU A 19 -13.05 30.09 10.16
C LEU A 19 -12.26 29.76 8.91
N LEU A 20 -12.00 28.46 8.71
CA LEU A 20 -11.44 27.90 7.49
C LEU A 20 -12.53 27.13 6.75
N THR A 21 -12.74 27.46 5.48
CA THR A 21 -13.51 26.63 4.55
C THR A 21 -12.55 25.95 3.60
N VAL A 22 -12.59 24.62 3.53
CA VAL A 22 -11.91 23.80 2.55
C VAL A 22 -12.95 23.16 1.64
N ALA A 23 -12.86 23.35 0.33
CA ALA A 23 -13.86 22.86 -0.60
C ALA A 23 -13.30 22.51 -1.97
N ASN A 24 -13.96 21.59 -2.65
CA ASN A 24 -13.86 21.35 -4.09
C ASN A 24 -15.28 21.21 -4.68
N SER A 25 -15.41 20.81 -5.95
CA SER A 25 -16.71 20.61 -6.63
C SER A 25 -17.66 19.64 -5.90
N ARG A 26 -17.13 18.71 -5.09
CA ARG A 26 -17.88 17.62 -4.47
C ARG A 26 -17.84 17.58 -2.94
N LEU A 27 -16.95 18.34 -2.30
CA LEU A 27 -16.75 18.30 -0.85
C LEU A 27 -16.64 19.72 -0.28
N GLN A 28 -17.16 19.92 0.93
CA GLN A 28 -16.92 21.10 1.73
C GLN A 28 -16.77 20.72 3.21
N ARG A 29 -15.73 21.24 3.87
CA ARG A 29 -15.61 21.20 5.34
C ARG A 29 -15.36 22.62 5.86
N ILE A 30 -16.13 23.02 6.86
CA ILE A 30 -15.99 24.30 7.57
C ILE A 30 -15.43 24.00 8.95
N ILE A 31 -14.30 24.63 9.27
CA ILE A 31 -13.52 24.34 10.47
C ILE A 31 -13.32 25.64 11.25
N ASP A 32 -13.67 25.62 12.52
CA ASP A 32 -13.57 26.74 13.45
C ASP A 32 -12.32 26.61 14.34
N PHE A 33 -11.45 27.60 14.27
CA PHE A 33 -10.24 27.75 15.09
C PHE A 33 -10.40 28.86 16.14
N SER A 34 -11.61 29.35 16.43
CA SER A 34 -11.82 30.43 17.40
C SER A 34 -11.31 30.11 18.80
N ALA A 35 -11.33 28.83 19.19
CA ALA A 35 -10.77 28.32 20.42
C ALA A 35 -9.32 27.79 20.30
N GLY A 36 -8.65 28.08 19.18
CA GLY A 36 -7.25 27.70 18.93
C GLY A 36 -7.05 26.32 18.29
N LEU A 37 -7.84 25.32 18.62
CA LEU A 37 -7.80 23.99 17.99
C LEU A 37 -8.95 23.81 17.00
N PRO A 38 -8.80 22.93 15.98
CA PRO A 38 -9.82 22.75 14.96
C PRO A 38 -11.09 22.12 15.53
N ARG A 39 -12.24 22.62 15.09
CA ARG A 39 -13.56 22.09 15.37
C ARG A 39 -14.41 22.14 14.11
N THR A 40 -14.86 21.01 13.62
CA THR A 40 -15.73 20.94 12.45
C THR A 40 -17.10 21.54 12.75
N ARG A 41 -17.51 22.53 11.97
CA ARG A 41 -18.86 23.10 11.98
C ARG A 41 -19.76 22.41 10.96
N LYS A 42 -19.20 21.97 9.84
CA LYS A 42 -19.94 21.24 8.82
C LYS A 42 -18.98 20.42 7.96
N PHE A 43 -19.35 19.19 7.67
CA PHE A 43 -18.71 18.37 6.65
C PHE A 43 -19.77 17.79 5.72
N THR A 44 -19.67 18.14 4.44
CA THR A 44 -20.60 17.72 3.40
C THR A 44 -19.81 17.20 2.21
N ALA A 45 -20.21 16.07 1.64
CA ALA A 45 -19.64 15.53 0.41
C ALA A 45 -20.76 14.96 -0.46
N ASP A 46 -20.72 15.20 -1.77
CA ASP A 46 -21.77 14.86 -2.74
C ASP A 46 -23.18 15.26 -2.26
N GLN A 47 -23.29 16.45 -1.66
CA GLN A 47 -24.51 17.03 -1.05
C GLN A 47 -25.04 16.27 0.18
N ILE A 48 -24.32 15.26 0.66
CA ILE A 48 -24.65 14.50 1.87
C ILE A 48 -23.90 15.12 3.05
N THR A 49 -24.62 15.51 4.10
CA THR A 49 -24.01 16.02 5.33
C THR A 49 -23.56 14.84 6.18
N ALA A 50 -22.25 14.68 6.34
CA ALA A 50 -21.66 13.63 7.16
C ALA A 50 -21.50 14.05 8.62
N SER A 51 -21.26 15.36 8.88
CA SER A 51 -21.12 15.89 10.23
C SER A 51 -21.56 17.35 10.31
N GLN A 52 -22.14 17.74 11.44
CA GLN A 52 -22.55 19.09 11.72
C GLN A 52 -22.34 19.45 13.19
N ASP A 53 -21.77 20.64 13.44
CA ASP A 53 -21.57 21.25 14.76
C ASP A 53 -20.94 20.31 15.80
N ASN A 54 -19.71 19.83 15.53
CA ASN A 54 -18.96 19.07 16.52
C ASN A 54 -18.89 19.83 17.85
N GLU A 55 -19.25 19.19 18.94
CA GLU A 55 -19.15 19.78 20.27
C GLU A 55 -17.71 19.82 20.80
N THR A 56 -16.88 18.88 20.34
CA THR A 56 -15.48 18.69 20.75
C THR A 56 -14.51 19.07 19.64
N PHE A 57 -13.24 19.23 19.98
CA PHE A 57 -12.19 19.48 19.00
C PHE A 57 -11.95 18.25 18.13
N ASP A 58 -11.63 18.48 16.86
CA ASP A 58 -11.35 17.42 15.90
C ASP A 58 -10.00 16.71 16.18
N PHE A 59 -9.06 17.43 16.79
CA PHE A 59 -7.72 16.93 17.13
C PHE A 59 -7.48 16.99 18.63
N ARG A 60 -6.80 15.97 19.15
CA ARG A 60 -6.31 15.94 20.52
C ARG A 60 -5.09 15.04 20.61
N LEU A 61 -4.07 15.49 21.32
CA LEU A 61 -2.92 14.67 21.64
C LEU A 61 -2.97 14.30 23.14
N ALA A 62 -2.99 13.00 23.44
CA ALA A 62 -3.03 12.54 24.83
C ALA A 62 -1.81 13.04 25.61
N GLY A 63 -2.05 13.56 26.80
CA GLY A 63 -1.00 14.12 27.65
C GLY A 63 -0.50 15.51 27.27
N PHE A 64 -1.05 16.12 26.21
CA PHE A 64 -0.77 17.50 25.86
C PHE A 64 -1.74 18.47 26.52
N PRO A 65 -1.30 19.72 26.77
CA PRO A 65 -2.19 20.77 27.17
C PRO A 65 -3.27 21.00 26.10
N ALA A 66 -4.49 21.28 26.55
CA ALA A 66 -5.62 21.53 25.65
C ALA A 66 -6.56 22.61 26.20
N PRO A 67 -7.27 23.35 25.34
CA PRO A 67 -8.30 24.27 25.78
C PRO A 67 -9.36 23.56 26.63
N GLY A 68 -9.70 24.15 27.77
CA GLY A 68 -10.68 23.59 28.70
C GLY A 68 -10.23 22.38 29.52
N ASN A 69 -8.97 21.99 29.45
CA ASN A 69 -8.41 20.99 30.35
C ASN A 69 -8.16 21.61 31.72
N GLU A 70 -8.84 21.11 32.75
CA GLU A 70 -8.72 21.68 34.12
C GLU A 70 -7.32 21.44 34.72
N THR A 71 -6.64 20.36 34.33
CA THR A 71 -5.32 19.99 34.88
C THR A 71 -4.19 20.70 34.14
N PHE A 72 -4.33 20.85 32.83
CA PHE A 72 -3.34 21.45 31.95
C PHE A 72 -4.03 22.35 30.92
N PRO A 73 -4.52 23.52 31.37
CA PRO A 73 -5.17 24.48 30.49
C PRO A 73 -4.17 25.03 29.48
N ALA A 74 -4.61 25.17 28.23
CA ALA A 74 -3.81 25.75 27.16
C ALA A 74 -4.67 26.68 26.30
N GLU A 75 -4.05 27.77 25.85
CA GLU A 75 -4.67 28.73 24.92
C GLU A 75 -3.86 28.79 23.63
N TYR A 76 -4.30 28.03 22.65
CA TYR A 76 -3.69 28.08 21.31
C TYR A 76 -4.17 29.30 20.53
N GLN A 77 -3.25 29.95 19.84
CA GLN A 77 -3.54 31.07 18.95
C GLN A 77 -3.11 30.77 17.52
N VAL A 78 -3.98 31.06 16.56
CA VAL A 78 -3.62 30.95 15.15
C VAL A 78 -2.55 31.99 14.85
N GLN A 79 -1.39 31.52 14.39
CA GLN A 79 -0.26 32.37 13.99
C GLN A 79 -0.19 32.59 12.48
N ASN A 80 -0.46 31.54 11.71
CA ASN A 80 -0.28 31.60 10.25
C ASN A 80 -1.25 30.67 9.53
N VAL A 81 -1.58 31.02 8.28
CA VAL A 81 -2.33 30.18 7.35
C VAL A 81 -1.63 30.23 5.99
N GLU A 82 -1.23 29.09 5.49
CA GLU A 82 -0.48 28.95 4.24
C GLU A 82 -1.24 28.04 3.27
N PHE A 83 -1.22 28.43 2.00
CA PHE A 83 -1.84 27.67 0.93
C PHE A 83 -0.78 27.24 -0.08
N ALA A 84 -0.85 26.03 -0.58
CA ALA A 84 0.08 25.51 -1.57
C ALA A 84 -0.60 24.50 -2.52
N ARG A 85 -0.08 24.38 -3.71
CA ARG A 85 -0.32 23.20 -4.54
C ARG A 85 0.50 22.05 -4.01
N LEU A 86 -0.01 20.83 -4.17
CA LEU A 86 0.79 19.65 -3.88
C LEU A 86 1.97 19.57 -4.85
N ALA A 87 3.09 19.06 -4.34
CA ALA A 87 4.24 18.69 -5.14
C ALA A 87 4.25 17.18 -5.36
N LEU A 88 4.76 16.73 -6.49
CA LEU A 88 5.03 15.30 -6.69
C LEU A 88 5.96 14.79 -5.57
N PRO A 89 5.75 13.55 -5.07
CA PRO A 89 4.85 12.52 -5.61
C PRO A 89 3.42 12.52 -5.08
N ASP A 90 2.97 13.52 -4.32
CA ASP A 90 1.67 13.54 -3.63
C ASP A 90 0.44 13.77 -4.54
N GLY A 91 0.62 13.81 -5.86
CA GLY A 91 -0.47 13.90 -6.82
C GLY A 91 -0.92 15.31 -7.18
N ASP A 92 -2.06 15.41 -7.89
CA ASP A 92 -2.63 16.68 -8.38
C ASP A 92 -3.70 17.20 -7.43
N GLY A 93 -3.30 18.07 -6.52
CA GLY A 93 -4.17 18.64 -5.50
C GLY A 93 -3.63 19.93 -4.92
N ALA A 94 -4.24 20.35 -3.82
CA ALA A 94 -3.82 21.51 -3.05
C ALA A 94 -3.99 21.28 -1.55
N GLN A 95 -3.26 22.05 -0.76
CA GLN A 95 -3.30 21.99 0.69
C GLN A 95 -3.38 23.36 1.31
N VAL A 96 -3.95 23.40 2.52
CA VAL A 96 -3.88 24.54 3.43
C VAL A 96 -3.32 24.07 4.77
N THR A 97 -2.37 24.83 5.32
CA THR A 97 -1.78 24.57 6.64
C THR A 97 -2.12 25.71 7.58
N VAL A 98 -2.79 25.40 8.68
CA VAL A 98 -3.06 26.32 9.77
C VAL A 98 -2.09 26.05 10.90
N THR A 99 -1.25 27.03 11.22
CA THR A 99 -0.30 26.96 12.34
C THR A 99 -0.89 27.63 13.56
N VAL A 100 -0.96 26.89 14.66
CA VAL A 100 -1.34 27.41 15.96
C VAL A 100 -0.18 27.27 16.95
N TYR A 101 -0.12 28.16 17.93
CA TYR A 101 0.94 28.18 18.93
C TYR A 101 0.36 28.41 20.33
N GLU A 102 0.96 27.75 21.28
CA GLU A 102 0.69 27.88 22.71
C GLU A 102 1.97 28.34 23.42
N GLU A 103 1.88 29.50 24.11
CA GLU A 103 3.05 30.20 24.65
C GLU A 103 3.60 29.55 25.92
N GLY A 104 2.74 29.06 26.79
CA GLY A 104 3.14 28.51 28.09
C GLY A 104 3.94 27.19 28.00
N PHE A 105 3.68 26.42 26.98
CA PHE A 105 4.37 25.16 26.71
C PHE A 105 5.28 25.21 25.46
N GLU A 106 5.39 26.42 24.88
CA GLU A 106 6.19 26.62 23.64
C GLU A 106 5.88 25.57 22.57
N GLN A 107 4.58 25.32 22.35
CA GLN A 107 4.11 24.26 21.48
C GLN A 107 3.49 24.83 20.21
N ARG A 108 3.92 24.31 19.06
CA ARG A 108 3.38 24.62 17.74
C ARG A 108 2.72 23.39 17.15
N LEU A 109 1.47 23.54 16.68
CA LEU A 109 0.76 22.53 15.91
C LEU A 109 0.47 23.08 14.50
N GLN A 110 0.60 22.24 13.50
CA GLN A 110 0.37 22.56 12.10
C GLN A 110 -0.67 21.60 11.53
N PHE A 111 -1.88 22.10 11.33
CA PHE A 111 -2.98 21.33 10.77
C PHE A 111 -3.01 21.49 9.26
N THR A 112 -2.65 20.46 8.54
CA THR A 112 -2.65 20.43 7.08
C THR A 112 -3.85 19.67 6.56
N TYR A 113 -4.67 20.33 5.73
CA TYR A 113 -5.83 19.76 5.04
C TYR A 113 -5.53 19.71 3.56
N ILE A 114 -5.73 18.54 2.95
CA ILE A 114 -5.35 18.24 1.57
C ILE A 114 -6.60 17.85 0.80
N LEU A 115 -6.82 18.48 -0.34
CA LEU A 115 -7.88 18.15 -1.29
C LEU A 115 -7.29 17.72 -2.63
N TYR A 116 -7.97 16.78 -3.26
CA TYR A 116 -7.72 16.34 -4.63
C TYR A 116 -8.87 16.80 -5.52
N ARG A 117 -8.57 16.96 -6.81
CA ARG A 117 -9.54 17.46 -7.79
C ARG A 117 -10.71 16.49 -7.93
N ASP A 118 -11.91 17.03 -7.93
CA ASP A 118 -13.16 16.31 -8.21
C ASP A 118 -13.39 15.02 -7.40
N LEU A 119 -12.83 14.98 -6.17
CA LEU A 119 -13.01 13.86 -5.25
C LEU A 119 -13.72 14.29 -3.96
N PRO A 120 -14.78 13.57 -3.51
CA PRO A 120 -15.43 13.82 -2.23
C PRO A 120 -14.62 13.24 -1.05
N VAL A 121 -13.30 13.52 -1.05
CA VAL A 121 -12.33 13.00 -0.09
C VAL A 121 -11.40 14.11 0.36
N MET A 122 -11.06 14.10 1.64
CA MET A 122 -10.08 15.00 2.24
C MET A 122 -9.08 14.20 3.07
N ALA A 123 -7.79 14.51 2.93
CA ALA A 123 -6.74 14.00 3.78
C ALA A 123 -6.27 15.06 4.78
N MET A 124 -5.85 14.62 5.95
CA MET A 124 -5.39 15.48 7.05
C MET A 124 -4.12 14.94 7.66
N GLN A 125 -3.22 15.84 8.06
CA GLN A 125 -2.00 15.50 8.78
C GLN A 125 -1.67 16.62 9.76
N THR A 126 -1.16 16.26 10.95
CA THR A 126 -0.76 17.24 11.95
C THR A 126 0.73 17.18 12.21
N GLY A 127 1.39 18.33 12.07
CA GLY A 127 2.76 18.57 12.51
C GLY A 127 2.78 19.04 13.97
N ILE A 128 3.74 18.55 14.74
CA ILE A 128 3.86 18.85 16.18
C ILE A 128 5.30 19.22 16.47
N VAL A 129 5.52 20.41 17.05
CA VAL A 129 6.81 20.85 17.59
C VAL A 129 6.58 21.32 19.02
N SER A 130 7.38 20.84 19.97
CA SER A 130 7.36 21.31 21.36
C SER A 130 8.79 21.58 21.81
N GLU A 131 9.06 22.77 22.37
CA GLU A 131 10.36 23.12 22.95
C GLU A 131 10.49 22.61 24.39
N VAL A 132 9.37 22.37 25.03
CA VAL A 132 9.32 21.78 26.38
C VAL A 132 9.04 20.29 26.25
N THR A 133 9.84 19.45 26.90
CA THR A 133 9.50 18.03 27.07
C THR A 133 8.52 17.93 28.25
N PRO A 134 7.22 17.93 28.05
CA PRO A 134 6.29 17.81 29.14
C PRO A 134 6.39 16.41 29.73
N MET A 135 6.46 16.29 31.04
CA MET A 135 6.25 14.99 31.72
C MET A 135 4.90 14.36 31.39
N LEU A 136 4.05 15.12 30.71
CA LEU A 136 2.73 14.79 30.24
C LEU A 136 2.68 13.77 29.09
N PHE A 137 3.77 13.64 28.34
CA PHE A 137 3.90 12.57 27.36
C PHE A 137 4.09 11.18 27.98
N TYR A 138 4.21 11.15 29.30
CA TYR A 138 4.29 9.89 30.02
C TYR A 138 2.89 9.26 30.06
N HIS A 139 2.61 8.43 29.07
CA HIS A 139 1.40 7.62 29.13
C HIS A 139 1.54 6.60 30.26
N PRO A 140 0.56 6.47 31.17
CA PRO A 140 0.62 5.55 32.32
C PRO A 140 0.95 4.09 31.97
N ARG A 141 0.75 3.69 30.72
CA ARG A 141 1.05 2.33 30.24
C ARG A 141 2.50 1.89 30.39
N HIS A 142 3.45 2.81 30.33
CA HIS A 142 4.87 2.45 30.49
C HIS A 142 5.27 2.19 31.95
N THR A 143 4.44 2.55 32.90
CA THR A 143 4.77 2.48 34.32
C THR A 143 3.86 1.57 35.15
N ALA A 144 2.72 1.14 34.61
CA ALA A 144 1.75 0.34 35.36
C ALA A 144 1.49 -1.02 34.72
N PRO A 145 1.99 -2.14 35.30
CA PRO A 145 1.71 -3.48 34.79
C PRO A 145 0.24 -3.90 34.82
N ASN A 146 -0.61 -3.09 35.44
CA ASN A 146 -2.05 -3.37 35.62
C ASN A 146 -2.96 -2.31 34.97
N TYR A 147 -2.48 -1.60 33.94
CA TYR A 147 -3.34 -0.67 33.23
C TYR A 147 -4.45 -1.44 32.51
N HIS A 148 -5.65 -1.35 33.03
CA HIS A 148 -6.82 -1.88 32.36
C HIS A 148 -7.23 -0.92 31.24
N TYR A 149 -7.39 -1.44 30.04
CA TYR A 149 -7.92 -0.76 28.84
C TYR A 149 -9.33 -0.19 29.01
N ASN A 150 -9.81 -0.02 30.25
CA ASN A 150 -11.18 0.31 30.58
C ASN A 150 -11.50 1.81 30.59
N ASP A 151 -10.49 2.68 30.41
CA ASP A 151 -10.79 4.10 30.21
C ASP A 151 -11.01 4.35 28.72
N LYS A 152 -12.20 3.99 28.26
CA LYS A 152 -12.67 4.12 26.88
C LYS A 152 -13.11 5.54 26.52
N SER A 153 -12.89 6.50 27.41
CA SER A 153 -13.27 7.89 27.16
C SER A 153 -12.42 8.45 26.01
N ILE A 154 -13.06 8.85 24.94
CA ILE A 154 -12.43 9.61 23.86
C ILE A 154 -11.60 10.78 24.42
N GLY A 155 -12.04 11.34 25.53
CA GLY A 155 -11.38 12.46 26.20
C GLY A 155 -9.93 12.23 26.62
N THR A 156 -9.45 10.99 26.76
CA THR A 156 -8.07 10.65 27.22
C THR A 156 -7.17 10.11 26.11
N LEU A 157 -7.68 9.91 24.90
CA LEU A 157 -6.96 9.32 23.78
C LEU A 157 -6.31 10.38 22.89
N THR A 158 -5.28 9.95 22.14
CA THR A 158 -4.76 10.72 21.01
C THR A 158 -5.73 10.60 19.85
N ILE A 159 -6.21 11.72 19.36
CA ILE A 159 -7.18 11.82 18.26
C ILE A 159 -6.54 12.57 17.11
N CYS A 160 -6.47 11.96 15.94
CA CYS A 160 -5.96 12.59 14.70
C CYS A 160 -7.05 13.38 13.98
N ASP A 161 -8.26 12.86 13.97
CA ASP A 161 -9.48 13.54 13.54
C ASP A 161 -10.69 12.92 14.24
N GLN A 162 -11.71 13.73 14.50
CA GLN A 162 -12.95 13.30 15.14
C GLN A 162 -14.14 14.01 14.53
N LEU A 163 -15.18 13.26 14.23
CA LEU A 163 -16.45 13.78 13.73
C LEU A 163 -17.62 13.22 14.53
N THR A 164 -18.62 14.05 14.76
CA THR A 164 -19.95 13.61 15.16
C THR A 164 -20.74 13.34 13.90
N LEU A 165 -20.96 12.07 13.60
CA LEU A 165 -21.63 11.66 12.35
C LEU A 165 -23.14 11.93 12.44
N THR A 166 -23.70 12.48 11.35
CA THR A 166 -25.12 12.72 11.18
C THR A 166 -25.72 11.59 10.36
N ASP A 167 -26.60 10.80 10.94
CA ASP A 167 -27.31 9.68 10.31
C ASP A 167 -26.43 8.52 9.79
N PHE A 168 -25.13 8.55 10.00
CA PHE A 168 -24.24 7.45 9.67
C PHE A 168 -23.98 6.56 10.89
N VAL A 169 -24.07 5.25 10.67
CA VAL A 169 -23.84 4.25 11.71
C VAL A 169 -22.61 3.42 11.32
N PRO A 170 -21.56 3.36 12.14
CA PRO A 170 -20.40 2.50 11.89
C PRO A 170 -20.82 1.02 11.74
N GLN A 171 -20.39 0.39 10.65
CA GLN A 171 -20.75 -0.98 10.28
C GLN A 171 -19.58 -1.94 10.42
N LYS A 172 -18.43 -1.56 9.89
CA LYS A 172 -17.25 -2.42 9.86
C LYS A 172 -15.95 -1.64 9.83
N SER A 173 -14.89 -2.31 10.26
CA SER A 173 -13.52 -1.91 9.97
C SER A 173 -12.82 -2.91 9.06
N VAL A 174 -11.78 -2.44 8.36
CA VAL A 174 -10.97 -3.26 7.47
C VAL A 174 -9.51 -3.18 7.90
N GLU A 175 -8.98 -4.31 8.31
CA GLU A 175 -7.59 -4.47 8.73
C GLU A 175 -6.77 -5.14 7.63
N PHE A 176 -5.60 -4.58 7.33
CA PHE A 176 -4.65 -5.15 6.38
C PHE A 176 -3.50 -5.81 7.14
N GLN A 177 -3.47 -7.14 7.10
CA GLN A 177 -2.44 -7.94 7.79
C GLN A 177 -1.33 -8.33 6.82
N MET A 178 -0.39 -7.44 6.59
CA MET A 178 0.74 -7.67 5.68
C MET A 178 1.99 -8.11 6.45
N ARG A 179 1.85 -9.01 7.43
CA ARG A 179 2.91 -9.27 8.42
C ARG A 179 4.01 -10.21 7.97
N THR A 180 3.68 -11.17 7.13
CA THR A 180 4.63 -12.24 6.76
C THR A 180 4.24 -12.85 5.44
N ASP A 181 5.14 -13.64 4.89
CA ASP A 181 4.95 -14.52 3.76
C ASP A 181 3.82 -15.54 3.93
N TYR A 182 3.09 -15.51 5.05
CA TYR A 182 2.18 -16.60 5.46
C TYR A 182 0.76 -16.13 5.72
N ASN A 183 0.41 -14.95 5.29
CA ASN A 183 -0.96 -14.48 5.46
C ASN A 183 -1.87 -15.10 4.41
N ASP A 184 -2.73 -16.00 4.86
CA ASP A 184 -3.81 -16.53 4.05
C ASP A 184 -4.95 -15.53 3.91
N GLU A 185 -5.01 -14.54 4.79
CA GLU A 185 -6.01 -13.47 4.80
C GLU A 185 -5.36 -12.11 5.02
N PRO A 186 -4.85 -11.46 3.97
CA PRO A 186 -4.22 -10.14 4.10
C PRO A 186 -5.23 -9.04 4.39
N VAL A 187 -6.53 -9.28 4.20
CA VAL A 187 -7.62 -8.33 4.46
C VAL A 187 -8.64 -8.98 5.39
N LEU A 188 -8.82 -8.42 6.57
CA LEU A 188 -9.85 -8.84 7.52
C LEU A 188 -10.92 -7.75 7.64
N GLU A 189 -12.16 -8.12 7.46
CA GLU A 189 -13.32 -7.26 7.73
C GLU A 189 -13.89 -7.62 9.10
N HIS A 190 -13.90 -6.67 10.03
CA HIS A 190 -14.43 -6.83 11.38
C HIS A 190 -15.76 -6.07 11.50
N ALA A 191 -16.80 -6.75 11.96
CA ALA A 191 -18.03 -6.07 12.36
C ALA A 191 -17.76 -5.18 13.59
N ILE A 192 -18.37 -4.01 13.63
CA ILE A 192 -18.25 -3.11 14.77
C ILE A 192 -19.03 -3.69 15.95
N VAL A 193 -18.34 -3.85 17.08
CA VAL A 193 -18.94 -4.17 18.36
C VAL A 193 -18.89 -2.93 19.22
N GLN A 194 -20.04 -2.50 19.71
CA GLN A 194 -20.12 -1.29 20.54
C GLN A 194 -19.28 -1.47 21.82
N ASP A 195 -18.62 -0.41 22.25
CA ASP A 195 -17.73 -0.40 23.41
C ASP A 195 -16.50 -1.33 23.34
N GLU A 196 -16.18 -1.86 22.18
CA GLU A 196 -14.95 -2.62 21.92
C GLU A 196 -13.93 -1.75 21.16
N PRO A 197 -12.62 -1.96 21.36
CA PRO A 197 -11.59 -1.35 20.50
C PRO A 197 -11.78 -1.74 19.04
N VAL A 198 -11.72 -0.77 18.15
CA VAL A 198 -11.87 -0.98 16.71
C VAL A 198 -10.49 -0.93 16.05
N PHE A 199 -10.09 -2.06 15.45
CA PHE A 199 -8.82 -2.18 14.74
C PHE A 199 -9.05 -2.14 13.23
N GLY A 200 -8.09 -1.59 12.48
CA GLY A 200 -8.10 -1.58 11.03
C GLY A 200 -7.54 -0.28 10.45
N ASN A 201 -7.21 -0.32 9.16
CA ASN A 201 -6.81 0.88 8.44
C ASN A 201 -8.01 1.70 7.98
N ILE A 202 -9.16 1.04 7.78
CA ILE A 202 -10.38 1.66 7.25
C ILE A 202 -11.52 1.43 8.25
N LEU A 203 -12.30 2.46 8.51
CA LEU A 203 -13.60 2.39 9.16
C LEU A 203 -14.67 2.81 8.16
N ILE A 204 -15.77 2.06 8.09
CA ILE A 204 -16.91 2.35 7.19
C ILE A 204 -18.18 2.49 8.03
N ALA A 205 -18.89 3.60 7.82
CA ALA A 205 -20.21 3.88 8.39
C ALA A 205 -21.22 4.10 7.25
N GLU A 206 -22.42 3.58 7.41
CA GLU A 206 -23.47 3.68 6.39
C GLU A 206 -24.66 4.46 6.92
N ASN A 207 -25.34 5.17 6.03
CA ASN A 207 -26.56 5.87 6.34
C ASN A 207 -27.80 5.16 5.72
N PRO A 208 -29.03 5.51 6.14
CA PRO A 208 -30.25 4.87 5.62
C PRO A 208 -30.49 5.06 4.12
N SER A 209 -29.85 6.04 3.47
CA SER A 209 -29.94 6.21 2.01
C SER A 209 -28.98 5.31 1.23
N GLY A 210 -28.15 4.55 1.92
CA GLY A 210 -27.14 3.66 1.32
C GLY A 210 -25.81 4.33 1.01
N ALA A 211 -25.59 5.61 1.39
CA ALA A 211 -24.29 6.23 1.25
C ALA A 211 -23.34 5.76 2.37
N ALA A 212 -22.03 5.72 2.07
CA ALA A 212 -21.01 5.28 3.02
C ALA A 212 -20.00 6.41 3.31
N PHE A 213 -19.86 6.74 4.59
CA PHE A 213 -18.74 7.51 5.12
C PHE A 213 -17.58 6.57 5.43
N PHE A 214 -16.34 7.02 5.23
CA PHE A 214 -15.18 6.27 5.67
C PHE A 214 -14.10 7.15 6.30
N TYR A 215 -13.34 6.54 7.22
CA TYR A 215 -11.98 6.93 7.57
C TYR A 215 -11.00 5.93 6.97
N LEU A 216 -9.87 6.43 6.47
CA LEU A 216 -8.69 5.65 6.10
C LEU A 216 -7.47 6.23 6.81
N GLN A 217 -6.66 5.38 7.42
CA GLN A 217 -5.37 5.77 7.97
C GLN A 217 -4.24 5.31 7.03
N GLU A 218 -3.47 6.26 6.50
CA GLU A 218 -2.26 5.97 5.71
C GLU A 218 -1.11 5.65 6.66
N ALA A 219 -1.17 4.46 7.21
CA ALA A 219 -0.23 3.94 8.18
C ALA A 219 0.14 2.49 7.85
N GLN A 220 1.06 1.94 8.61
CA GLN A 220 1.31 0.51 8.62
C GLN A 220 0.05 -0.26 9.04
N PRO A 221 -0.04 -1.58 8.77
CA PRO A 221 -1.11 -2.41 9.29
C PRO A 221 -1.30 -2.22 10.78
N SER A 222 -2.54 -2.22 11.24
CA SER A 222 -2.89 -1.93 12.64
C SER A 222 -2.20 -2.86 13.63
N SER A 223 -2.04 -4.12 13.26
CA SER A 223 -1.35 -5.13 14.07
C SER A 223 0.15 -4.88 14.27
N GLU A 224 0.74 -4.00 13.48
CA GLU A 224 2.16 -3.62 13.52
C GLU A 224 2.37 -2.17 13.97
N ARG A 225 1.29 -1.43 14.17
CA ARG A 225 1.39 -0.05 14.61
C ARG A 225 2.03 0.05 15.96
N ARG A 226 2.90 1.01 16.04
CA ARG A 226 3.39 1.49 17.32
C ARG A 226 2.38 2.49 17.86
N GLY A 227 2.16 2.42 19.07
CA GLY A 227 1.25 3.26 19.80
C GLY A 227 0.62 2.44 20.91
N ASN A 228 0.17 3.13 21.91
CA ASN A 228 -0.49 2.55 23.05
C ASN A 228 -1.99 2.80 22.99
N GLU A 229 -2.48 3.19 21.83
CA GLU A 229 -3.91 3.37 21.62
C GLU A 229 -4.63 2.02 21.74
N PRO A 230 -5.81 2.01 22.35
CA PRO A 230 -6.60 0.78 22.54
C PRO A 230 -7.18 0.23 21.23
N GLY A 231 -6.95 0.87 20.11
CA GLY A 231 -7.41 0.52 18.78
C GLY A 231 -6.99 1.57 17.77
N ASP A 232 -7.47 1.47 16.56
CA ASP A 232 -7.24 2.45 15.48
C ASP A 232 -8.35 3.48 15.41
N PHE A 233 -9.54 3.10 15.87
CA PHE A 233 -10.70 3.97 15.95
C PHE A 233 -11.40 3.79 17.30
N VAL A 234 -12.11 4.84 17.71
CA VAL A 234 -13.02 4.82 18.85
C VAL A 234 -14.37 5.33 18.40
N ILE A 235 -15.42 4.68 18.90
CA ILE A 235 -16.81 5.00 18.61
C ILE A 235 -17.52 5.21 19.93
N GLU A 236 -18.07 6.40 20.15
CA GLU A 236 -18.94 6.74 21.26
C GLU A 236 -20.23 7.35 20.70
N GLU A 237 -21.32 6.59 20.74
CA GLU A 237 -22.59 6.97 20.14
C GLU A 237 -22.42 7.35 18.64
N SER A 238 -22.61 8.62 18.29
CA SER A 238 -22.42 9.15 16.94
C SER A 238 -21.02 9.74 16.69
N LYS A 239 -20.16 9.79 17.73
CA LYS A 239 -18.78 10.29 17.60
C LYS A 239 -17.85 9.18 17.12
N VAL A 240 -17.10 9.47 16.09
CA VAL A 240 -16.09 8.57 15.55
C VAL A 240 -14.76 9.28 15.52
N ALA A 241 -13.75 8.70 16.15
CA ALA A 241 -12.41 9.24 16.22
C ALA A 241 -11.39 8.29 15.57
N SER A 242 -10.49 8.85 14.78
CA SER A 242 -9.31 8.18 14.24
C SER A 242 -8.11 8.41 15.17
N LEU A 243 -7.48 7.34 15.64
CA LEU A 243 -6.45 7.37 16.68
C LEU A 243 -5.02 7.23 16.17
N GLY A 244 -4.77 6.59 15.07
CA GLY A 244 -3.46 6.15 14.61
C GLY A 244 -2.47 7.27 14.28
N SER A 245 -1.96 8.00 15.28
CA SER A 245 -1.00 9.09 15.08
C SER A 245 0.37 8.61 14.57
N GLY A 246 0.78 7.39 14.93
CA GLY A 246 2.13 6.87 14.69
C GLY A 246 3.21 7.44 15.63
N ILE A 247 2.84 8.33 16.55
CA ILE A 247 3.76 9.02 17.46
C ILE A 247 3.65 8.40 18.86
N MET A 248 4.81 8.03 19.41
CA MET A 248 4.96 7.57 20.79
C MET A 248 5.45 8.71 21.69
N PRO A 249 5.14 8.71 23.00
CA PRO A 249 5.68 9.70 23.92
C PRO A 249 7.21 9.84 23.87
N CYS A 250 7.92 8.75 23.64
CA CYS A 250 9.39 8.74 23.53
C CYS A 250 9.93 9.40 22.24
N ASP A 251 9.09 9.61 21.23
CA ASP A 251 9.49 10.28 20.00
C ASP A 251 9.57 11.80 20.18
N VAL A 252 8.86 12.34 21.19
CA VAL A 252 8.77 13.78 21.45
C VAL A 252 10.04 14.25 22.14
N THR A 253 10.81 15.05 21.42
CA THR A 253 12.01 15.72 21.95
C THR A 253 11.95 17.22 21.65
N PRO A 254 12.51 18.09 22.50
CA PRO A 254 12.48 19.54 22.28
C PRO A 254 12.95 19.93 20.89
N GLY A 255 12.21 20.80 20.21
CA GLY A 255 12.52 21.33 18.90
C GLY A 255 12.38 20.36 17.73
N ARG A 256 12.11 19.08 17.97
CA ARG A 256 11.88 18.10 16.90
C ARG A 256 10.46 18.23 16.34
N GLU A 257 10.37 18.35 15.03
CA GLU A 257 9.09 18.24 14.34
C GLU A 257 8.69 16.76 14.19
N LEU A 258 7.44 16.48 14.55
CA LEU A 258 6.82 15.17 14.39
C LEU A 258 5.60 15.32 13.49
N LEU A 259 5.37 14.36 12.59
CA LEU A 259 4.20 14.32 11.73
C LEU A 259 3.35 13.10 12.08
N THR A 260 2.05 13.31 12.31
CA THR A 260 1.12 12.20 12.47
C THR A 260 1.03 11.39 11.17
N ASN A 261 0.54 10.15 11.24
CA ASN A 261 0.08 9.49 10.04
C ASN A 261 -1.03 10.31 9.38
N ARG A 262 -1.14 10.23 8.06
CA ARG A 262 -2.22 10.90 7.33
C ARG A 262 -3.54 10.19 7.59
N THR A 263 -4.55 10.94 8.01
CA THR A 263 -5.94 10.48 8.15
C THR A 263 -6.73 10.99 6.96
N VAL A 264 -7.53 10.14 6.36
CA VAL A 264 -8.34 10.44 5.17
C VAL A 264 -9.80 10.18 5.51
N CYS A 265 -10.69 11.08 5.11
CA CYS A 265 -12.14 10.87 5.22
C CYS A 265 -12.86 11.26 3.94
N GLY A 266 -14.01 10.62 3.70
CA GLY A 266 -14.84 10.89 2.54
C GLY A 266 -16.21 10.26 2.64
N VAL A 267 -17.07 10.57 1.66
CA VAL A 267 -18.42 10.00 1.53
C VAL A 267 -18.61 9.46 0.12
N ALA A 268 -18.87 8.17 0.01
CA ALA A 268 -19.30 7.51 -1.22
C ALA A 268 -20.83 7.55 -1.30
N ALA A 269 -21.35 8.37 -2.18
CA ALA A 269 -22.81 8.54 -2.35
C ALA A 269 -23.50 7.27 -2.87
N ASP A 270 -22.76 6.44 -3.60
CA ASP A 270 -23.22 5.13 -4.12
C ASP A 270 -23.02 3.97 -3.11
N GLY A 271 -22.58 4.27 -1.89
CA GLY A 271 -22.30 3.28 -0.85
C GLY A 271 -20.97 2.52 -1.02
N ASN A 272 -20.24 2.72 -2.10
CA ASN A 272 -19.02 1.98 -2.38
C ASN A 272 -17.77 2.71 -1.88
N ALA A 273 -17.55 2.68 -0.57
CA ALA A 273 -16.37 3.28 0.06
C ALA A 273 -15.06 2.72 -0.52
N GLY A 274 -15.00 1.42 -0.83
CA GLY A 274 -13.81 0.80 -1.41
C GLY A 274 -13.45 1.36 -2.78
N LYS A 275 -14.43 1.64 -3.63
CA LYS A 275 -14.23 2.32 -4.92
C LYS A 275 -13.65 3.72 -4.71
N LEU A 276 -14.26 4.50 -3.82
CA LEU A 276 -13.81 5.87 -3.56
C LEU A 276 -12.41 5.93 -2.94
N ILE A 277 -12.06 4.97 -2.07
CA ILE A 277 -10.69 4.83 -1.54
C ILE A 277 -9.70 4.55 -2.69
N LYS A 278 -10.05 3.68 -3.64
CA LYS A 278 -9.20 3.43 -4.81
C LYS A 278 -9.05 4.69 -5.68
N GLU A 279 -10.12 5.43 -5.93
CA GLU A 279 -10.07 6.72 -6.66
C GLU A 279 -9.14 7.72 -5.96
N TYR A 280 -9.21 7.80 -4.63
CA TYR A 280 -8.28 8.60 -3.83
C TYR A 280 -6.82 8.13 -4.01
N LEU A 281 -6.54 6.83 -3.92
CA LEU A 281 -5.20 6.29 -4.15
C LEU A 281 -4.69 6.57 -5.57
N TYR A 282 -5.57 6.58 -6.59
CA TYR A 282 -5.20 6.98 -7.94
C TYR A 282 -4.80 8.45 -8.02
N ALA A 283 -5.58 9.34 -7.40
CA ALA A 283 -5.29 10.78 -7.41
C ALA A 283 -3.99 11.11 -6.68
N ARG A 284 -3.69 10.37 -5.61
CA ARG A 284 -2.46 10.53 -4.82
C ARG A 284 -1.21 9.97 -5.51
N GLN A 285 -1.36 8.92 -6.32
CA GLN A 285 -0.23 8.28 -6.99
C GLN A 285 -0.07 8.85 -8.39
N PRO A 286 0.98 9.65 -8.66
CA PRO A 286 1.18 10.23 -9.98
C PRO A 286 1.40 9.14 -11.03
N GLU A 287 1.13 9.46 -12.29
CA GLU A 287 1.37 8.62 -13.46
C GLU A 287 2.82 8.14 -13.59
N THR A 288 3.72 8.74 -12.79
CA THR A 288 5.15 8.40 -12.72
C THR A 288 5.43 7.00 -12.16
N LEU A 289 4.46 6.28 -11.62
CA LEU A 289 4.62 4.85 -11.36
C LEU A 289 4.68 4.06 -12.68
N LYS A 290 5.72 4.35 -13.45
CA LYS A 290 6.00 3.77 -14.76
C LYS A 290 6.11 2.25 -14.74
N VAL A 291 6.36 1.69 -13.56
CA VAL A 291 6.63 0.26 -13.37
C VAL A 291 5.38 -0.58 -13.05
N ALA A 292 4.25 0.04 -12.71
CA ALA A 292 3.00 -0.71 -12.54
C ALA A 292 2.64 -1.46 -13.82
N GLY A 293 2.36 -2.76 -13.70
CA GLY A 293 2.08 -3.64 -14.83
C GLY A 293 3.31 -4.09 -15.62
N GLN A 294 4.53 -3.88 -15.14
CA GLN A 294 5.72 -4.50 -15.73
C GLN A 294 5.82 -5.97 -15.34
N ILE A 295 6.29 -6.78 -16.29
CA ILE A 295 6.62 -8.18 -16.05
C ILE A 295 8.05 -8.22 -15.52
N THR A 296 8.20 -8.57 -14.25
CA THR A 296 9.51 -8.71 -13.61
C THR A 296 9.86 -10.18 -13.43
N VAL A 297 11.11 -10.55 -13.69
CA VAL A 297 11.66 -11.85 -13.35
C VAL A 297 12.58 -11.70 -12.16
N ASN A 298 12.44 -12.59 -11.17
CA ASN A 298 13.36 -12.67 -10.04
C ASN A 298 13.72 -14.14 -9.76
N PRO A 299 15.00 -14.52 -9.87
CA PRO A 299 15.45 -15.90 -9.76
C PRO A 299 15.46 -16.46 -8.33
N TRP A 300 15.22 -15.64 -7.32
CA TRP A 300 15.17 -16.09 -5.91
C TRP A 300 14.17 -17.23 -5.72
N GLY A 301 13.05 -17.20 -6.43
CA GLY A 301 12.01 -18.23 -6.40
C GLY A 301 12.46 -19.63 -6.82
N CYS A 302 13.64 -19.79 -7.43
CA CYS A 302 14.17 -21.13 -7.73
C CYS A 302 14.73 -21.85 -6.48
N GLY A 303 14.80 -21.17 -5.33
CA GLY A 303 15.27 -21.72 -4.05
C GLY A 303 16.76 -22.10 -3.99
N LYS A 304 17.52 -21.88 -5.06
CA LYS A 304 18.96 -22.18 -5.16
C LYS A 304 19.81 -20.91 -5.22
N PHE A 305 19.20 -19.79 -5.55
CA PHE A 305 19.79 -18.48 -5.47
C PHE A 305 20.10 -18.14 -3.99
N PRO A 306 21.22 -17.56 -3.59
CA PRO A 306 22.26 -16.91 -4.40
C PRO A 306 23.41 -17.83 -4.86
N LYS A 307 23.37 -19.12 -4.61
CA LYS A 307 24.48 -20.03 -4.95
C LYS A 307 24.76 -20.15 -6.45
N LEU A 308 23.79 -19.77 -7.27
CA LEU A 308 23.87 -19.81 -8.73
C LEU A 308 24.49 -18.54 -9.33
N VAL A 309 24.67 -17.47 -8.54
CA VAL A 309 25.17 -16.20 -9.05
C VAL A 309 26.54 -16.37 -9.70
N SER A 310 26.60 -16.12 -10.99
CA SER A 310 27.81 -16.01 -11.80
C SER A 310 27.46 -15.23 -13.07
N GLU A 311 28.47 -14.68 -13.72
CA GLU A 311 28.24 -13.93 -14.97
C GLU A 311 27.55 -14.77 -16.04
N ASP A 312 28.01 -16.03 -16.23
CA ASP A 312 27.43 -16.94 -17.21
C ASP A 312 25.97 -17.32 -16.89
N PHE A 313 25.67 -17.60 -15.62
CA PHE A 313 24.29 -17.88 -15.18
C PHE A 313 23.39 -16.67 -15.45
N LEU A 314 23.78 -15.49 -15.00
CA LEU A 314 22.96 -14.28 -15.18
C LEU A 314 22.78 -13.91 -16.66
N LYS A 315 23.78 -14.14 -17.52
CA LYS A 315 23.63 -13.99 -18.99
C LYS A 315 22.59 -14.95 -19.54
N GLY A 316 22.63 -16.21 -19.13
CA GLY A 316 21.63 -17.21 -19.51
C GLY A 316 20.22 -16.83 -19.08
N GLU A 317 20.09 -16.35 -17.86
CA GLU A 317 18.82 -15.90 -17.28
C GLU A 317 18.22 -14.68 -18.02
N ILE A 318 19.03 -13.68 -18.36
CA ILE A 318 18.59 -12.50 -19.12
C ILE A 318 18.02 -12.92 -20.47
N VAL A 319 18.71 -13.82 -21.18
CA VAL A 319 18.23 -14.35 -22.49
C VAL A 319 16.96 -15.18 -22.31
N ALA A 320 16.86 -15.99 -21.24
CA ALA A 320 15.67 -16.77 -20.97
C ALA A 320 14.47 -15.89 -20.56
N ALA A 321 14.71 -14.85 -19.76
CA ALA A 321 13.69 -13.88 -19.37
C ALA A 321 13.09 -13.13 -20.58
N SER A 322 13.93 -12.77 -21.57
CA SER A 322 13.43 -12.10 -22.78
C SER A 322 12.46 -12.99 -23.58
N LYS A 323 12.67 -14.31 -23.57
CA LYS A 323 11.77 -15.28 -24.23
C LYS A 323 10.43 -15.43 -23.50
N LEU A 324 10.39 -15.08 -22.21
CA LEU A 324 9.16 -14.98 -21.43
C LEU A 324 8.49 -13.61 -21.54
N HIS A 325 8.97 -12.75 -22.44
CA HIS A 325 8.47 -11.39 -22.64
C HIS A 325 8.58 -10.48 -21.39
N ALA A 326 9.52 -10.76 -20.49
CA ALA A 326 9.77 -9.91 -19.33
C ALA A 326 10.23 -8.51 -19.74
N ASP A 327 9.87 -7.51 -18.94
CA ASP A 327 10.36 -6.14 -19.10
C ASP A 327 11.63 -5.94 -18.27
N THR A 328 11.71 -6.60 -17.11
CA THR A 328 12.79 -6.40 -16.13
C THR A 328 13.29 -7.74 -15.60
N TYR A 329 14.60 -7.88 -15.52
CA TYR A 329 15.27 -8.95 -14.79
C TYR A 329 15.88 -8.38 -13.50
N GLN A 330 15.47 -8.86 -12.35
CA GLN A 330 15.92 -8.41 -11.04
C GLN A 330 16.99 -9.34 -10.51
N ILE A 331 18.21 -8.84 -10.37
CA ILE A 331 19.32 -9.55 -9.74
C ILE A 331 19.09 -9.46 -8.22
N ASP A 332 18.85 -10.61 -7.59
CA ASP A 332 18.60 -10.71 -6.16
C ASP A 332 19.91 -10.87 -5.36
N ASP A 333 19.84 -11.11 -4.03
CA ASP A 333 20.96 -11.31 -3.11
C ASP A 333 22.04 -12.27 -3.67
N GLY A 334 23.31 -11.96 -3.47
CA GLY A 334 24.45 -12.79 -3.82
C GLY A 334 25.46 -12.16 -4.80
N TYR A 335 25.19 -11.00 -5.35
CA TYR A 335 26.11 -10.26 -6.21
C TYR A 335 27.11 -9.41 -5.41
N GLU A 336 26.75 -9.05 -4.20
CA GLU A 336 27.50 -8.17 -3.29
C GLU A 336 28.66 -8.89 -2.62
N HIS A 337 29.70 -8.13 -2.25
CA HIS A 337 30.91 -8.65 -1.64
C HIS A 337 30.65 -9.26 -0.25
N GLY A 338 29.72 -8.67 0.52
CA GLY A 338 29.26 -9.23 1.78
C GLY A 338 28.18 -10.28 1.54
N LEU A 339 28.28 -11.44 2.16
CA LEU A 339 27.20 -12.42 2.15
C LEU A 339 26.19 -12.03 3.23
N LEU A 340 24.98 -11.71 2.81
CA LEU A 340 23.86 -11.57 3.72
C LEU A 340 23.41 -12.94 4.18
N VAL A 341 23.89 -13.34 5.33
CA VAL A 341 23.38 -14.51 6.01
C VAL A 341 22.32 -14.03 6.99
N ASP A 342 21.06 -14.12 6.58
CA ASP A 342 19.87 -14.05 7.44
C ASP A 342 19.85 -12.92 8.48
N LEU A 343 19.11 -12.91 9.47
CA LEU A 343 18.90 -12.06 10.63
C LEU A 343 20.04 -11.11 11.09
N GLN A 344 21.29 -11.31 10.71
CA GLN A 344 22.41 -10.43 11.09
C GLN A 344 22.37 -9.07 10.38
N VAL A 345 21.76 -8.99 9.21
CA VAL A 345 21.62 -7.76 8.42
C VAL A 345 20.83 -6.69 9.18
N ARG A 346 19.83 -7.10 9.93
CA ARG A 346 18.92 -6.19 10.64
C ARG A 346 19.60 -5.34 11.71
N ASN A 347 20.79 -5.75 12.18
CA ASN A 347 21.51 -5.10 13.26
C ASN A 347 22.89 -4.57 12.87
N HIS A 348 23.32 -4.77 11.63
CA HIS A 348 24.65 -4.36 11.19
C HIS A 348 24.62 -3.16 10.25
N LYS A 349 25.59 -2.27 10.42
CA LYS A 349 25.88 -1.23 9.46
C LYS A 349 26.44 -1.88 8.20
N LEU A 350 25.68 -1.84 7.11
CA LEU A 350 26.12 -2.29 5.81
C LEU A 350 26.90 -1.15 5.15
N SER A 351 28.22 -1.23 5.20
CA SER A 351 29.08 -0.23 4.62
C SER A 351 29.03 -0.26 3.08
N ARG A 352 29.50 0.81 2.45
CA ARG A 352 29.66 0.89 1.00
C ARG A 352 30.48 -0.28 0.42
N ASP A 353 31.49 -0.77 1.16
CA ASP A 353 32.31 -1.90 0.74
C ASP A 353 31.53 -3.22 0.69
N PHE A 354 30.53 -3.37 1.54
CA PHE A 354 29.62 -4.52 1.50
C PHE A 354 28.90 -4.62 0.15
N TRP A 355 28.46 -3.49 -0.40
CA TRP A 355 27.69 -3.40 -1.63
C TRP A 355 28.53 -3.42 -2.91
N LYS A 356 29.85 -3.53 -2.80
CA LYS A 356 30.69 -3.76 -3.98
C LYS A 356 30.40 -5.12 -4.59
N THR A 357 30.42 -5.16 -5.89
CA THR A 357 30.20 -6.40 -6.65
C THR A 357 31.32 -7.42 -6.39
N ARG A 358 30.97 -8.65 -6.22
CA ARG A 358 31.92 -9.78 -6.12
C ARG A 358 32.65 -10.00 -7.43
N ARG A 359 33.91 -9.62 -7.47
CA ARG A 359 34.74 -9.72 -8.69
C ARG A 359 35.14 -11.15 -9.04
N ASP A 360 35.01 -12.08 -8.13
CA ASP A 360 35.16 -13.52 -8.39
C ASP A 360 33.98 -14.11 -9.16
N LEU A 361 32.80 -13.51 -9.08
CA LEU A 361 31.58 -13.93 -9.78
C LEU A 361 31.27 -13.03 -10.98
N LEU A 362 31.53 -11.75 -10.87
CA LEU A 362 31.27 -10.70 -11.84
C LEU A 362 32.57 -9.89 -12.10
N PRO A 363 33.53 -10.41 -12.86
CA PRO A 363 34.85 -9.79 -13.04
C PRO A 363 34.80 -8.34 -13.57
N GLU A 364 33.90 -8.09 -14.50
CA GLU A 364 33.70 -6.78 -15.14
C GLU A 364 32.52 -5.99 -14.57
N ASP A 365 32.11 -6.30 -13.32
CA ASP A 365 30.92 -5.73 -12.69
C ASP A 365 29.64 -6.11 -13.45
N PHE A 366 28.69 -5.18 -13.53
CA PHE A 366 27.46 -5.39 -14.30
C PHE A 366 27.59 -5.05 -15.78
N THR A 367 28.76 -4.56 -16.25
CA THR A 367 28.93 -4.06 -17.63
C THR A 367 28.51 -5.06 -18.72
N PRO A 368 28.93 -6.34 -18.68
CA PRO A 368 28.51 -7.33 -19.67
C PRO A 368 27.01 -7.64 -19.60
N LEU A 369 26.44 -7.63 -18.39
CA LEU A 369 25.02 -7.92 -18.17
C LEU A 369 24.15 -6.77 -18.68
N VAL A 370 24.52 -5.51 -18.40
CA VAL A 370 23.82 -4.31 -18.89
C VAL A 370 23.79 -4.28 -20.41
N LYS A 371 24.92 -4.60 -21.06
CA LYS A 371 25.01 -4.66 -22.52
C LYS A 371 24.08 -5.75 -23.07
N LEU A 372 24.15 -6.97 -22.53
CA LEU A 372 23.33 -8.09 -22.98
C LEU A 372 21.83 -7.83 -22.73
N ALA A 373 21.48 -7.22 -21.59
CA ALA A 373 20.12 -6.86 -21.28
C ALA A 373 19.55 -5.87 -22.31
N ALA A 374 20.32 -4.83 -22.65
CA ALA A 374 19.94 -3.87 -23.69
C ALA A 374 19.75 -4.54 -25.07
N GLU A 375 20.62 -5.47 -25.47
CA GLU A 375 20.49 -6.25 -26.70
C GLU A 375 19.24 -7.12 -26.74
N ASN A 376 18.72 -7.52 -25.56
CA ASN A 376 17.51 -8.34 -25.42
C ASN A 376 16.26 -7.51 -25.03
N ASN A 377 16.33 -6.18 -25.01
CA ASN A 377 15.26 -5.27 -24.58
C ASN A 377 14.74 -5.56 -23.15
N ILE A 378 15.63 -5.95 -22.25
CA ILE A 378 15.37 -6.21 -20.83
C ILE A 378 16.01 -5.08 -20.03
N LYS A 379 15.30 -4.55 -19.04
CA LYS A 379 15.89 -3.69 -18.00
C LYS A 379 16.47 -4.55 -16.89
N LEU A 380 17.50 -4.06 -16.22
CA LEU A 380 18.02 -4.69 -15.02
C LEU A 380 17.53 -3.94 -13.79
N SER A 381 17.17 -4.68 -12.77
CA SER A 381 16.84 -4.22 -11.42
C SER A 381 17.77 -4.90 -10.42
N LEU A 382 17.97 -4.28 -9.27
CA LEU A 382 18.90 -4.79 -8.27
C LEU A 382 18.20 -4.92 -6.92
N TRP A 383 18.45 -6.03 -6.25
CA TRP A 383 18.09 -6.21 -4.85
C TRP A 383 19.02 -5.38 -3.95
N PHE A 384 18.47 -4.81 -2.89
CA PHE A 384 19.21 -4.01 -1.93
C PHE A 384 18.53 -4.05 -0.57
N ALA A 385 19.31 -4.23 0.51
CA ALA A 385 18.83 -4.11 1.87
C ALA A 385 19.38 -2.81 2.49
N PRO A 386 18.57 -1.77 2.66
CA PRO A 386 19.01 -0.54 3.31
C PRO A 386 19.51 -0.83 4.72
N SER A 387 20.61 -0.19 5.14
CA SER A 387 21.13 -0.36 6.49
C SER A 387 20.12 0.13 7.52
N CYS A 388 19.41 -0.77 8.18
CA CYS A 388 18.46 -0.45 9.24
C CYS A 388 19.12 -0.17 10.60
N ASN A 389 20.45 -0.22 10.67
CA ASN A 389 21.22 0.06 11.88
C ASN A 389 20.89 1.45 12.45
N ARG A 390 20.65 1.52 13.76
CA ARG A 390 20.28 2.77 14.44
C ARG A 390 19.16 3.52 13.69
N GLU A 391 18.09 2.81 13.35
CA GLU A 391 16.88 3.42 12.77
C GLU A 391 17.16 4.14 11.43
N TYR A 392 17.90 3.48 10.54
CA TYR A 392 18.32 4.04 9.23
C TYR A 392 19.12 5.34 9.33
N ARG A 393 19.91 5.52 10.39
CA ARG A 393 20.72 6.72 10.57
C ARG A 393 21.63 7.01 9.37
N ASP A 394 22.07 5.94 8.69
CA ASP A 394 22.93 6.02 7.50
C ASP A 394 22.13 6.00 6.19
N TRP A 395 20.87 6.44 6.22
CA TRP A 395 19.98 6.45 5.05
C TRP A 395 20.58 7.16 3.84
N ARG A 396 21.36 8.22 4.06
CA ARG A 396 22.02 8.97 2.99
C ARG A 396 23.04 8.12 2.24
N GLU A 397 23.86 7.33 2.95
CA GLU A 397 24.82 6.42 2.32
C GLU A 397 24.12 5.36 1.47
N SER A 398 22.98 4.83 1.94
CA SER A 398 22.15 3.91 1.16
C SER A 398 21.60 4.57 -0.12
N ALA A 399 21.13 5.82 -0.04
CA ALA A 399 20.68 6.57 -1.21
C ALA A 399 21.81 6.79 -2.21
N ASP A 400 22.99 7.20 -1.76
CA ASP A 400 24.16 7.44 -2.61
C ASP A 400 24.61 6.19 -3.37
N ILE A 401 24.55 5.02 -2.73
CA ILE A 401 24.88 3.74 -3.38
C ILE A 401 23.91 3.45 -4.53
N LEU A 402 22.62 3.63 -4.29
CA LEU A 402 21.59 3.36 -5.30
C LEU A 402 21.65 4.37 -6.46
N LEU A 403 21.90 5.65 -6.16
CA LEU A 403 22.12 6.70 -7.17
C LEU A 403 23.39 6.42 -8.00
N GLU A 404 24.45 5.88 -7.41
CA GLU A 404 25.64 5.45 -8.17
C GLU A 404 25.31 4.32 -9.14
N HIS A 405 24.49 3.34 -8.75
CA HIS A 405 24.04 2.28 -9.65
C HIS A 405 23.19 2.84 -10.81
N LEU A 406 22.36 3.86 -10.58
CA LEU A 406 21.66 4.56 -11.65
C LEU A 406 22.67 5.18 -12.65
N HIS A 407 23.61 5.97 -12.14
CA HIS A 407 24.52 6.71 -13.00
C HIS A 407 25.55 5.83 -13.71
N LYS A 408 26.05 4.79 -13.04
CA LYS A 408 27.09 3.92 -13.58
C LYS A 408 26.53 2.79 -14.44
N ASN A 409 25.44 2.18 -14.01
CA ASN A 409 24.92 0.93 -14.55
C ASN A 409 23.53 1.08 -15.18
N ASN A 410 22.94 2.29 -15.14
CA ASN A 410 21.61 2.60 -15.61
C ASN A 410 20.51 1.74 -14.94
N PHE A 411 20.69 1.39 -13.66
CA PHE A 411 19.65 0.74 -12.87
C PHE A 411 18.66 1.77 -12.37
N ASP A 412 17.43 1.73 -12.87
CA ASP A 412 16.34 2.64 -12.51
C ASP A 412 15.28 2.01 -11.60
N SER A 413 15.51 0.76 -11.18
CA SER A 413 14.59 0.01 -10.33
C SER A 413 15.34 -0.80 -9.29
N PHE A 414 14.86 -0.77 -8.03
CA PHE A 414 15.48 -1.48 -6.92
C PHE A 414 14.44 -2.19 -6.04
N LYS A 415 14.68 -3.45 -5.70
CA LYS A 415 13.94 -4.15 -4.64
C LYS A 415 14.57 -3.78 -3.30
N LEU A 416 13.81 -3.14 -2.42
CA LEU A 416 14.23 -2.83 -1.07
C LEU A 416 13.71 -3.88 -0.11
N ASP A 417 14.61 -4.72 0.37
CA ASP A 417 14.32 -5.85 1.26
C ASP A 417 14.84 -5.60 2.67
N ALA A 418 14.49 -6.49 3.60
CA ALA A 418 14.87 -6.42 5.01
C ALA A 418 14.50 -5.07 5.67
N VAL A 419 13.43 -4.44 5.21
CA VAL A 419 12.94 -3.17 5.74
C VAL A 419 12.27 -3.39 7.09
N VAL A 420 12.79 -2.74 8.14
CA VAL A 420 12.27 -2.80 9.51
C VAL A 420 11.90 -1.40 9.98
N LEU A 421 10.60 -1.13 10.10
CA LEU A 421 10.05 0.18 10.48
C LEU A 421 9.45 0.11 11.89
N ASN A 422 10.30 -0.10 12.89
CA ASN A 422 9.89 -0.34 14.28
C ASN A 422 9.99 0.88 15.20
N SER A 423 10.32 2.06 14.66
CA SER A 423 10.34 3.32 15.39
C SER A 423 9.96 4.49 14.50
N TYR A 424 9.45 5.58 15.09
CA TYR A 424 9.14 6.80 14.35
C TYR A 424 10.36 7.30 13.55
N THR A 425 11.54 7.27 14.19
CA THR A 425 12.80 7.66 13.56
C THR A 425 13.17 6.75 12.39
N ALA A 426 12.90 5.44 12.50
CA ALA A 426 13.13 4.50 11.40
C ALA A 426 12.23 4.83 10.19
N GLU A 427 10.94 5.10 10.43
CA GLU A 427 10.02 5.51 9.37
C GLU A 427 10.42 6.85 8.73
N GLU A 428 10.76 7.84 9.56
CA GLU A 428 11.19 9.15 9.09
C GLU A 428 12.45 9.05 8.21
N ASN A 429 13.47 8.32 8.67
CA ASN A 429 14.72 8.16 7.93
C ASN A 429 14.55 7.31 6.67
N PHE A 430 13.72 6.28 6.71
CA PHE A 430 13.36 5.51 5.52
C PHE A 430 12.59 6.37 4.50
N GLY A 431 11.68 7.22 4.96
CA GLY A 431 11.02 8.21 4.12
C GLY A 431 12.00 9.20 3.46
N LYS A 432 13.03 9.64 4.21
CA LYS A 432 14.12 10.48 3.65
C LYS A 432 14.92 9.75 2.57
N LEU A 433 15.18 8.45 2.76
CA LEU A 433 15.82 7.61 1.74
C LEU A 433 15.00 7.59 0.45
N LEU A 434 13.71 7.26 0.55
CA LEU A 434 12.81 7.17 -0.61
C LEU A 434 12.67 8.52 -1.33
N LYS A 435 12.50 9.59 -0.54
CA LYS A 435 12.41 10.95 -1.10
C LYS A 435 13.69 11.37 -1.81
N ALA A 436 14.86 11.09 -1.24
CA ALA A 436 16.15 11.39 -1.87
C ALA A 436 16.33 10.63 -3.19
N LEU A 437 15.97 9.34 -3.22
CA LEU A 437 16.01 8.56 -4.46
C LEU A 437 15.08 9.15 -5.52
N TYR A 438 13.88 9.54 -5.15
CA TYR A 438 12.91 10.13 -6.06
C TYR A 438 13.39 11.48 -6.60
N ASP A 439 13.76 12.41 -5.73
CA ASP A 439 14.12 13.78 -6.11
C ASP A 439 15.43 13.82 -6.90
N GLU A 440 16.49 13.16 -6.40
CA GLU A 440 17.84 13.27 -6.97
C GLU A 440 18.03 12.43 -8.23
N SER A 441 17.17 11.45 -8.46
CA SER A 441 17.10 10.74 -9.74
C SER A 441 16.27 11.46 -10.80
N ASN A 442 15.72 12.63 -10.51
CA ASN A 442 14.71 13.29 -11.35
C ASN A 442 13.49 12.38 -11.62
N GLN A 443 13.02 11.70 -10.58
CA GLN A 443 11.83 10.83 -10.63
C GLN A 443 12.00 9.61 -11.55
N VAL A 444 13.22 9.19 -11.80
CA VAL A 444 13.53 8.03 -12.64
C VAL A 444 13.56 6.75 -11.82
N ILE A 445 14.16 6.80 -10.61
CA ILE A 445 14.24 5.62 -9.73
C ILE A 445 12.85 5.28 -9.20
N THR A 446 12.52 4.00 -9.31
CA THR A 446 11.37 3.39 -8.68
C THR A 446 11.83 2.28 -7.74
N VAL A 447 11.07 2.07 -6.68
CA VAL A 447 11.37 1.03 -5.70
C VAL A 447 10.30 -0.04 -5.71
N ASN A 448 10.71 -1.24 -5.32
CA ASN A 448 9.85 -2.34 -5.01
C ASN A 448 10.02 -2.65 -3.52
N LEU A 449 9.00 -2.34 -2.72
CA LEU A 449 9.03 -2.51 -1.28
C LEU A 449 8.69 -3.96 -0.93
N ASP A 450 9.67 -4.69 -0.40
CA ASP A 450 9.47 -6.05 0.05
C ASP A 450 8.78 -6.07 1.42
N VAL A 451 7.76 -6.91 1.54
CA VAL A 451 6.94 -7.02 2.74
C VAL A 451 7.32 -8.18 3.65
N THR A 452 8.41 -8.87 3.40
CA THR A 452 8.78 -10.10 4.10
C THR A 452 9.48 -9.92 5.43
N SER A 453 9.96 -8.73 5.75
CA SER A 453 10.90 -8.49 6.85
C SER A 453 10.40 -7.57 7.96
N GLY A 454 9.21 -7.75 8.45
CA GLY A 454 8.70 -7.00 9.61
C GLY A 454 7.65 -5.96 9.26
N SER A 455 7.65 -4.82 9.94
CA SER A 455 6.64 -3.76 9.73
C SER A 455 6.74 -3.16 8.33
N ARG A 456 5.60 -2.85 7.72
CA ARG A 456 5.51 -2.70 6.27
C ARG A 456 4.97 -1.36 5.84
N GLY A 457 5.81 -0.64 5.13
CA GLY A 457 5.35 0.44 4.28
C GLY A 457 4.86 -0.10 2.94
N GLY A 458 4.25 0.74 2.13
CA GLY A 458 3.99 0.51 0.71
C GLY A 458 2.54 0.25 0.32
N LEU A 459 1.65 -0.20 1.21
CA LEU A 459 0.24 -0.34 0.84
C LEU A 459 -0.47 1.03 0.85
N PHE A 460 -0.33 1.77 1.94
CA PHE A 460 -0.87 3.13 2.08
C PHE A 460 0.23 4.15 2.33
N LYS A 461 1.16 3.88 3.26
CA LYS A 461 2.33 4.72 3.51
C LYS A 461 3.48 4.35 2.59
N PHE A 462 4.10 5.31 1.94
CA PHE A 462 5.15 5.16 0.94
C PHE A 462 4.70 4.55 -0.41
N ALA A 463 3.41 4.36 -0.62
CA ALA A 463 2.87 3.80 -1.87
C ALA A 463 3.18 4.67 -3.10
N GLU A 464 3.46 5.97 -2.89
CA GLU A 464 3.81 6.93 -3.92
C GLU A 464 5.18 6.70 -4.56
N TYR A 465 6.07 5.94 -3.92
CA TYR A 465 7.44 5.75 -4.40
C TYR A 465 7.66 4.51 -5.25
N GLY A 466 6.73 3.55 -5.27
CA GLY A 466 6.93 2.36 -6.08
C GLY A 466 5.90 1.25 -5.87
N LEU A 467 6.29 0.05 -6.27
CA LEU A 467 5.47 -1.15 -6.13
C LEU A 467 5.64 -1.78 -4.76
N LEU A 468 4.65 -2.55 -4.36
CA LEU A 468 4.72 -3.43 -3.21
C LEU A 468 4.98 -4.86 -3.69
N PHE A 469 6.09 -5.46 -3.28
CA PHE A 469 6.34 -6.87 -3.48
C PHE A 469 5.60 -7.68 -2.42
N LEU A 470 4.60 -8.41 -2.86
CA LEU A 470 3.79 -9.26 -2.01
C LEU A 470 4.17 -10.72 -2.23
N GLU A 471 5.12 -11.24 -1.43
CA GLU A 471 5.53 -12.62 -1.47
C GLU A 471 4.47 -13.53 -0.86
N ASN A 472 4.07 -14.54 -1.62
CA ASN A 472 3.04 -15.51 -1.24
C ASN A 472 3.61 -16.90 -0.94
N ARG A 473 4.85 -17.03 -0.42
CA ARG A 473 5.33 -18.27 0.21
C ARG A 473 5.85 -19.39 -0.68
N TYR A 474 5.90 -19.20 -1.97
CA TYR A 474 6.22 -20.29 -2.91
C TYR A 474 7.69 -20.39 -3.25
N CYS A 475 8.50 -19.69 -2.51
CA CYS A 475 9.87 -19.52 -2.93
C CYS A 475 10.81 -20.56 -2.38
N CYS A 476 10.42 -21.36 -1.43
CA CYS A 476 11.49 -22.02 -0.73
C CYS A 476 11.26 -23.48 -0.46
N HIS A 477 12.07 -24.30 -1.15
CA HIS A 477 12.20 -25.71 -0.82
C HIS A 477 12.67 -25.97 0.61
N ARG A 478 13.31 -25.00 1.29
CA ARG A 478 13.75 -25.14 2.69
C ARG A 478 12.60 -25.02 3.69
N TRP A 479 11.55 -24.29 3.31
CA TRP A 479 10.49 -23.92 4.23
C TRP A 479 9.09 -24.02 3.60
N PRO A 480 8.69 -25.15 2.99
CA PRO A 480 7.31 -25.33 2.58
C PRO A 480 6.44 -25.35 3.85
N ARG A 481 5.99 -24.18 4.29
CA ARG A 481 5.23 -24.05 5.53
C ARG A 481 3.74 -24.19 5.29
N ASN A 482 3.29 -23.82 4.11
CA ASN A 482 1.89 -23.84 3.74
C ASN A 482 1.65 -24.60 2.44
N PRO A 483 0.44 -25.15 2.26
CA PRO A 483 0.02 -25.72 0.98
C PRO A 483 0.21 -24.70 -0.14
N TYR A 484 0.61 -25.20 -1.28
CA TYR A 484 0.75 -24.40 -2.47
C TYR A 484 -0.59 -24.39 -3.22
N HIS A 485 -1.35 -23.33 -3.04
CA HIS A 485 -2.66 -23.19 -3.66
C HIS A 485 -2.75 -21.87 -4.41
N PRO A 486 -2.94 -21.88 -5.74
CA PRO A 486 -3.19 -20.66 -6.51
C PRO A 486 -4.46 -19.95 -6.04
N GLU A 487 -5.41 -20.68 -5.48
CA GLU A 487 -6.63 -20.16 -4.89
C GLU A 487 -6.34 -19.16 -3.77
N ASN A 488 -5.30 -19.37 -2.96
CA ASN A 488 -4.91 -18.42 -1.91
C ASN A 488 -4.39 -17.10 -2.50
N THR A 489 -3.59 -17.17 -3.57
CA THR A 489 -3.14 -15.98 -4.28
C THR A 489 -4.31 -15.24 -4.91
N LEU A 490 -5.23 -15.97 -5.51
CA LEU A 490 -6.43 -15.41 -6.13
C LEU A 490 -7.34 -14.78 -5.07
N ASP A 491 -7.55 -15.43 -3.91
CA ASP A 491 -8.33 -14.90 -2.80
C ASP A 491 -7.70 -13.62 -2.24
N ASN A 492 -6.39 -13.62 -2.02
CA ASN A 492 -5.66 -12.45 -1.54
C ASN A 492 -5.85 -11.25 -2.48
N LEU A 493 -5.66 -11.46 -3.78
CA LEU A 493 -5.88 -10.41 -4.77
C LEU A 493 -7.33 -9.94 -4.83
N TRP A 494 -8.30 -10.87 -4.76
CA TRP A 494 -9.71 -10.58 -4.82
C TRP A 494 -10.15 -9.70 -3.63
N ASN A 495 -9.65 -10.00 -2.42
CA ASN A 495 -9.92 -9.19 -1.24
C ASN A 495 -9.20 -7.83 -1.28
N LEU A 496 -7.94 -7.79 -1.70
CA LEU A 496 -7.19 -6.54 -1.86
C LEU A 496 -7.83 -5.62 -2.90
N ALA A 497 -8.37 -6.17 -4.01
CA ALA A 497 -9.01 -5.39 -5.06
C ALA A 497 -10.28 -4.65 -4.62
N LYS A 498 -10.85 -4.98 -3.47
CA LYS A 498 -11.97 -4.23 -2.88
C LYS A 498 -11.55 -2.81 -2.49
N TYR A 499 -10.31 -2.63 -1.99
CA TYR A 499 -9.88 -1.40 -1.32
C TYR A 499 -8.59 -0.79 -1.84
N THR A 500 -7.82 -1.52 -2.65
CA THR A 500 -6.49 -1.09 -3.09
C THR A 500 -6.31 -1.15 -4.59
N ARG A 501 -5.26 -0.49 -5.10
CA ARG A 501 -4.80 -0.63 -6.48
C ARG A 501 -3.96 -1.89 -6.62
N ILE A 502 -4.55 -3.01 -7.02
CA ILE A 502 -3.80 -4.26 -7.19
C ILE A 502 -2.71 -4.16 -8.27
N GLN A 503 -2.81 -3.21 -9.21
CA GLN A 503 -1.77 -2.96 -10.21
C GLN A 503 -0.41 -2.60 -9.59
N ASN A 504 -0.42 -2.02 -8.39
CA ASN A 504 0.80 -1.67 -7.65
C ASN A 504 1.38 -2.84 -6.87
N LEU A 505 0.72 -3.99 -6.86
CA LEU A 505 1.18 -5.20 -6.18
C LEU A 505 1.94 -6.10 -7.16
N GLN A 506 3.17 -6.46 -6.84
CA GLN A 506 3.86 -7.54 -7.55
C GLN A 506 3.42 -8.87 -6.99
N ILE A 507 2.87 -9.70 -7.86
CA ILE A 507 2.30 -11.00 -7.51
C ILE A 507 3.04 -12.10 -8.26
N GLU A 508 3.48 -13.10 -7.52
CA GLU A 508 4.31 -14.18 -8.05
C GLU A 508 3.55 -15.14 -8.96
N VAL A 509 4.23 -15.46 -10.07
CA VAL A 509 4.03 -16.68 -10.82
C VAL A 509 5.15 -17.61 -10.43
N PRO A 510 4.91 -18.65 -9.66
CA PRO A 510 5.97 -19.54 -9.21
C PRO A 510 6.51 -20.41 -10.34
N ASN A 511 7.69 -20.98 -10.13
CA ASN A 511 8.20 -21.99 -11.04
C ASN A 511 7.29 -23.23 -11.00
N PRO A 512 6.61 -23.58 -12.09
CA PRO A 512 5.82 -24.81 -12.15
C PRO A 512 6.68 -26.07 -12.25
N GLY A 513 7.99 -25.95 -12.16
CA GLY A 513 8.96 -27.05 -12.29
C GLY A 513 9.36 -27.67 -10.97
N ASP A 514 10.13 -28.68 -11.08
CA ASP A 514 10.43 -29.80 -10.20
C ASP A 514 11.10 -29.53 -8.86
N CYS A 515 11.67 -28.35 -8.63
CA CYS A 515 12.54 -28.15 -7.47
C CYS A 515 11.82 -28.09 -6.11
N LEU A 516 10.51 -28.01 -6.12
CA LEU A 516 9.69 -27.89 -4.89
C LEU A 516 8.84 -29.13 -4.62
N ASN A 517 8.58 -29.97 -5.60
CA ASN A 517 7.63 -31.09 -5.50
C ASN A 517 7.93 -32.05 -4.36
N GLU A 518 9.17 -32.52 -4.24
CA GLU A 518 9.57 -33.47 -3.19
C GLU A 518 9.33 -32.91 -1.77
N ALA A 519 9.57 -31.61 -1.59
CA ALA A 519 9.38 -30.97 -0.29
C ALA A 519 7.90 -30.82 0.07
N TYR A 520 7.05 -30.59 -0.91
CA TYR A 520 5.58 -30.54 -0.72
C TYR A 520 5.00 -31.93 -0.50
N GLU A 521 5.39 -32.91 -1.31
CA GLU A 521 4.97 -34.31 -1.18
C GLU A 521 5.33 -34.89 0.18
N ALA A 522 6.55 -34.63 0.67
CA ALA A 522 7.00 -35.07 2.00
C ALA A 522 6.13 -34.52 3.15
N LYS A 523 5.37 -33.45 2.91
CA LYS A 523 4.44 -32.84 3.87
C LYS A 523 2.96 -33.07 3.55
N ASN A 524 2.68 -33.91 2.58
CA ASN A 524 1.30 -34.15 2.11
C ASN A 524 0.60 -32.89 1.60
N MET A 525 1.34 -31.98 0.99
CA MET A 525 0.86 -30.70 0.46
C MET A 525 0.61 -30.80 -1.04
N THR A 526 -0.26 -29.94 -1.56
CA THR A 526 -0.51 -29.84 -3.02
C THR A 526 0.76 -29.42 -3.75
N VAL A 527 1.08 -30.16 -4.81
CA VAL A 527 2.28 -29.98 -5.59
C VAL A 527 2.05 -28.91 -6.68
N PRO A 528 2.94 -27.93 -6.86
CA PRO A 528 2.78 -26.86 -7.85
C PRO A 528 2.49 -27.34 -9.27
N THR A 529 3.09 -28.45 -9.70
CA THR A 529 2.90 -29.05 -11.03
C THR A 529 1.49 -29.61 -11.29
N THR A 530 0.63 -29.70 -10.27
CA THR A 530 -0.78 -30.12 -10.43
C THR A 530 -1.65 -29.05 -11.10
N TYR A 531 -1.15 -27.82 -11.20
CA TYR A 531 -1.86 -26.71 -11.83
C TYR A 531 -1.24 -26.39 -13.21
N PRO A 532 -2.07 -26.10 -14.22
CA PRO A 532 -1.57 -25.68 -15.52
C PRO A 532 -0.78 -24.37 -15.43
N ALA A 533 0.39 -24.31 -16.07
CA ALA A 533 1.24 -23.11 -16.05
C ALA A 533 0.51 -21.85 -16.59
N ARG A 534 -0.37 -22.02 -17.59
CA ARG A 534 -1.22 -20.93 -18.11
C ARG A 534 -2.17 -20.38 -17.04
N TYR A 535 -2.77 -21.24 -16.22
CA TYR A 535 -3.66 -20.82 -15.15
C TYR A 535 -2.93 -19.95 -14.13
N TRP A 536 -1.74 -20.36 -13.68
CA TRP A 536 -0.90 -19.57 -12.81
C TRP A 536 -0.55 -18.21 -13.39
N ALA A 537 -0.11 -18.19 -14.65
CA ALA A 537 0.31 -16.97 -15.33
C ALA A 537 -0.82 -15.98 -15.53
N MET A 538 -2.09 -16.43 -15.52
CA MET A 538 -3.27 -15.56 -15.64
C MET A 538 -3.61 -14.82 -14.34
N ILE A 539 -3.25 -15.35 -13.17
CA ILE A 539 -3.66 -14.75 -11.87
C ILE A 539 -3.21 -13.31 -11.72
N PRO A 540 -1.93 -12.93 -11.96
CA PRO A 540 -1.47 -11.56 -11.74
C PRO A 540 -1.75 -10.59 -12.89
N LEU A 541 -2.57 -10.92 -13.89
CA LEU A 541 -2.71 -10.07 -15.08
C LEU A 541 -3.27 -8.68 -14.80
N PHE A 542 -4.10 -8.52 -13.78
CA PHE A 542 -4.58 -7.20 -13.35
C PHE A 542 -3.75 -6.59 -12.21
N ALA A 543 -2.69 -7.28 -11.79
CA ALA A 543 -1.65 -6.79 -10.90
C ALA A 543 -0.35 -6.52 -11.71
N SER A 544 0.81 -6.61 -11.08
CA SER A 544 2.13 -6.57 -11.74
C SER A 544 2.74 -7.97 -11.67
N PRO A 545 2.86 -8.69 -12.80
CA PRO A 545 3.37 -10.05 -12.80
C PRO A 545 4.84 -10.13 -12.35
N LEU A 546 5.11 -10.98 -11.36
CA LEU A 546 6.44 -11.35 -10.93
C LEU A 546 6.71 -12.82 -11.26
N LEU A 547 7.53 -13.08 -12.25
CA LEU A 547 7.98 -14.43 -12.56
C LEU A 547 9.04 -14.84 -11.53
N TRP A 548 8.58 -15.49 -10.46
CA TRP A 548 9.37 -15.85 -9.28
C TRP A 548 10.11 -17.17 -9.52
N MET A 549 11.04 -17.16 -10.47
CA MET A 549 11.71 -18.34 -10.98
C MET A 549 13.04 -18.00 -11.64
N ALA A 550 13.89 -19.01 -11.83
CA ALA A 550 15.00 -18.95 -12.77
C ALA A 550 14.50 -19.44 -14.15
N PRO A 551 14.26 -18.56 -15.12
CA PRO A 551 13.69 -18.93 -16.42
C PRO A 551 14.44 -20.01 -17.17
N SER A 552 15.77 -20.05 -17.06
CA SER A 552 16.60 -21.08 -17.72
C SER A 552 16.36 -22.49 -17.17
N GLN A 553 15.74 -22.62 -15.99
CA GLN A 553 15.46 -23.90 -15.32
C GLN A 553 14.01 -24.35 -15.50
N VAL A 554 13.17 -23.56 -16.16
CA VAL A 554 11.80 -23.92 -16.48
C VAL A 554 11.77 -24.85 -17.69
N SER A 555 10.89 -25.85 -17.67
CA SER A 555 10.72 -26.75 -18.82
C SER A 555 10.31 -25.97 -20.07
N VAL A 556 10.70 -26.47 -21.25
CA VAL A 556 10.37 -25.82 -22.53
C VAL A 556 8.85 -25.63 -22.69
N GLU A 557 8.06 -26.62 -22.25
CA GLU A 557 6.61 -26.57 -22.31
C GLU A 557 6.03 -25.50 -21.40
N ASN A 558 6.44 -25.45 -20.14
CA ASN A 558 5.96 -24.45 -19.17
C ASN A 558 6.44 -23.03 -19.54
N ALA A 559 7.67 -22.89 -20.03
CA ALA A 559 8.19 -21.62 -20.51
C ALA A 559 7.38 -21.10 -21.71
N ALA A 560 7.02 -21.96 -22.65
CA ALA A 560 6.17 -21.61 -23.79
C ALA A 560 4.77 -21.18 -23.30
N ALA A 561 4.18 -21.93 -22.36
CA ALA A 561 2.87 -21.63 -21.79
C ALA A 561 2.83 -20.27 -21.04
N ILE A 562 3.83 -19.98 -20.23
CA ILE A 562 3.97 -18.70 -19.53
C ILE A 562 4.22 -17.57 -20.53
N GLY A 563 5.14 -17.78 -21.48
CA GLY A 563 5.49 -16.80 -22.50
C GLY A 563 4.28 -16.38 -23.35
N GLU A 564 3.42 -17.32 -23.73
CA GLU A 564 2.17 -17.05 -24.46
C GLU A 564 1.25 -16.10 -23.67
N VAL A 565 1.03 -16.37 -22.39
CA VAL A 565 0.20 -15.50 -21.52
C VAL A 565 0.85 -14.13 -21.35
N MET A 566 2.16 -14.06 -21.11
CA MET A 566 2.88 -12.79 -20.95
C MET A 566 2.93 -11.98 -22.26
N GLN A 567 2.98 -12.62 -23.41
CA GLN A 567 2.87 -11.95 -24.71
C GLN A 567 1.50 -11.31 -24.89
N MET A 568 0.42 -12.03 -24.61
CA MET A 568 -0.93 -11.52 -24.63
C MET A 568 -1.08 -10.37 -23.64
N TYR A 569 -0.59 -10.52 -22.41
CA TYR A 569 -0.61 -9.48 -21.39
C TYR A 569 0.05 -8.18 -21.89
N ARG A 570 1.23 -8.23 -22.48
CA ARG A 570 1.92 -7.04 -23.02
C ARG A 570 1.10 -6.28 -24.06
N GLN A 571 0.30 -6.98 -24.84
CA GLN A 571 -0.54 -6.36 -25.88
C GLN A 571 -1.70 -5.56 -25.29
N HIS A 572 -2.23 -5.97 -24.13
CA HIS A 572 -3.45 -5.43 -23.58
C HIS A 572 -3.26 -4.63 -22.26
N ARG A 573 -2.16 -4.81 -21.53
CA ARG A 573 -1.95 -4.25 -20.17
C ARG A 573 -2.17 -2.75 -20.04
N GLN A 574 -1.92 -1.97 -21.09
CA GLN A 574 -2.14 -0.52 -21.05
C GLN A 574 -3.61 -0.14 -20.87
N ALA A 575 -4.53 -1.00 -21.26
CA ALA A 575 -5.95 -0.76 -21.14
C ALA A 575 -6.44 -0.81 -19.69
N TRP A 576 -5.81 -1.58 -18.83
CA TRP A 576 -6.21 -1.68 -17.42
C TRP A 576 -5.18 -1.14 -16.41
N LYS A 577 -4.04 -0.67 -16.88
CA LYS A 577 -2.99 -0.11 -16.01
C LYS A 577 -3.50 0.98 -15.07
N ASN A 578 -4.37 1.85 -15.57
CA ASN A 578 -4.98 2.94 -14.82
C ASN A 578 -6.48 2.74 -14.55
N ALA A 579 -7.04 1.58 -14.85
CA ALA A 579 -8.43 1.28 -14.62
C ALA A 579 -8.74 1.02 -13.15
N LEU A 580 -9.96 1.31 -12.72
CA LEU A 580 -10.48 0.84 -11.44
C LEU A 580 -10.82 -0.64 -11.56
N ILE A 581 -10.10 -1.46 -10.81
CA ILE A 581 -10.33 -2.90 -10.81
C ILE A 581 -11.15 -3.28 -9.60
N SER A 582 -12.22 -4.02 -9.84
CA SER A 582 -13.14 -4.50 -8.81
C SER A 582 -13.27 -6.02 -8.87
N PRO A 583 -13.38 -6.70 -7.74
CA PRO A 583 -13.63 -8.13 -7.72
C PRO A 583 -15.04 -8.43 -8.20
N VAL A 584 -15.22 -9.55 -8.90
CA VAL A 584 -16.52 -10.07 -9.38
C VAL A 584 -16.66 -11.55 -9.07
N GLY A 585 -17.90 -12.04 -9.09
CA GLY A 585 -18.22 -13.43 -8.75
C GLY A 585 -18.12 -13.74 -7.26
N SER A 586 -17.91 -15.00 -6.92
CA SER A 586 -17.78 -15.44 -5.55
C SER A 586 -16.35 -15.34 -5.05
N ARG A 587 -16.15 -15.12 -3.74
CA ARG A 587 -14.82 -15.13 -3.13
C ARG A 587 -14.11 -16.46 -3.42
N PRO A 588 -12.85 -16.45 -3.90
CA PRO A 588 -12.06 -17.66 -4.14
C PRO A 588 -11.92 -18.49 -2.85
N ASN A 589 -12.07 -19.80 -2.97
CA ASN A 589 -11.99 -20.76 -1.85
C ASN A 589 -11.72 -22.20 -2.31
N GLY A 590 -11.25 -22.38 -3.56
CA GLY A 590 -11.10 -23.69 -4.21
C GLY A 590 -12.32 -24.18 -4.97
N ALA A 591 -13.50 -23.61 -4.70
CA ALA A 591 -14.79 -24.04 -5.28
C ALA A 591 -15.60 -22.89 -5.90
N ALA A 592 -14.96 -21.76 -6.21
CA ALA A 592 -15.61 -20.58 -6.72
C ALA A 592 -15.36 -20.35 -8.22
N ILE A 593 -16.30 -19.63 -8.86
CA ILE A 593 -16.03 -18.85 -10.07
C ILE A 593 -15.91 -17.40 -9.60
N SER A 594 -14.73 -16.84 -9.80
CA SER A 594 -14.33 -15.52 -9.33
C SER A 594 -13.60 -14.76 -10.41
N GLY A 595 -13.39 -13.48 -10.22
CA GLY A 595 -12.61 -12.70 -11.16
C GLY A 595 -12.48 -11.23 -10.80
N PHE A 596 -12.08 -10.45 -11.80
CA PHE A 596 -11.85 -9.03 -11.69
C PHE A 596 -12.42 -8.32 -12.92
N TYR A 597 -13.12 -7.24 -12.68
CA TYR A 597 -13.57 -6.34 -13.73
C TYR A 597 -12.82 -5.01 -13.64
N ALA A 598 -12.26 -4.59 -14.77
CA ALA A 598 -11.66 -3.27 -14.94
C ALA A 598 -12.68 -2.34 -15.64
N ASP A 599 -12.87 -1.12 -15.15
CA ASP A 599 -13.81 -0.15 -15.72
C ASP A 599 -13.48 0.28 -17.15
N SER A 600 -12.29 -0.06 -17.63
CA SER A 600 -11.90 0.01 -19.06
C SER A 600 -12.54 -1.05 -19.94
N GLY A 601 -13.42 -1.89 -19.39
CA GLY A 601 -14.17 -2.91 -20.12
C GLY A 601 -13.47 -4.26 -20.20
N TYR A 602 -12.46 -4.57 -19.37
CA TYR A 602 -11.84 -5.88 -19.35
C TYR A 602 -12.31 -6.73 -18.16
N LEU A 603 -12.59 -8.00 -18.44
CA LEU A 603 -13.01 -9.00 -17.46
C LEU A 603 -12.01 -10.17 -17.47
N LEU A 604 -11.39 -10.42 -16.32
CA LEU A 604 -10.55 -11.59 -16.07
C LEU A 604 -11.30 -12.51 -15.12
N VAL A 605 -11.57 -13.75 -15.54
CA VAL A 605 -12.40 -14.69 -14.76
C VAL A 605 -11.75 -16.04 -14.64
N PHE A 606 -11.96 -16.71 -13.49
CA PHE A 606 -11.36 -17.98 -13.10
C PHE A 606 -12.43 -18.97 -12.66
N ARG A 607 -12.25 -20.24 -13.05
CA ARG A 607 -12.93 -21.38 -12.46
C ARG A 607 -11.94 -22.19 -11.65
N GLU A 608 -12.17 -22.29 -10.35
CA GLU A 608 -11.33 -23.09 -9.43
C GLU A 608 -11.58 -24.60 -9.59
N ALA A 609 -10.79 -25.41 -8.86
CA ALA A 609 -10.78 -26.87 -9.00
C ALA A 609 -12.14 -27.52 -8.80
N ASP A 610 -12.83 -27.17 -7.73
CA ASP A 610 -14.11 -27.78 -7.31
C ASP A 610 -15.32 -26.87 -7.63
N ALA A 611 -15.10 -25.82 -8.42
CA ALA A 611 -16.15 -24.88 -8.78
C ALA A 611 -17.18 -25.49 -9.74
N PRO A 612 -18.46 -25.07 -9.69
CA PRO A 612 -19.45 -25.44 -10.69
C PRO A 612 -19.01 -25.02 -12.08
N ALA A 613 -19.58 -25.66 -13.12
CA ALA A 613 -19.20 -25.34 -14.49
C ALA A 613 -19.64 -23.92 -14.92
N GLN A 614 -20.62 -23.34 -14.24
CA GLN A 614 -21.22 -22.05 -14.62
C GLN A 614 -21.54 -21.20 -13.38
N SER A 615 -21.51 -19.89 -13.55
CA SER A 615 -21.92 -18.90 -12.55
C SER A 615 -22.46 -17.65 -13.20
N GLN A 616 -23.35 -16.94 -12.50
CA GLN A 616 -23.79 -15.60 -12.85
C GLN A 616 -22.80 -14.60 -12.25
N LEU A 617 -22.29 -13.68 -13.07
CA LEU A 617 -21.43 -12.57 -12.64
C LEU A 617 -22.24 -11.28 -12.60
N ASP A 618 -22.03 -10.47 -11.57
CA ASP A 618 -22.58 -9.12 -11.51
C ASP A 618 -21.65 -8.18 -12.32
N LEU A 619 -22.03 -7.89 -13.53
CA LEU A 619 -21.29 -7.07 -14.48
C LEU A 619 -22.12 -5.86 -14.92
N PRO A 620 -21.49 -4.74 -15.32
CA PRO A 620 -22.23 -3.66 -15.98
C PRO A 620 -22.87 -4.17 -17.28
N GLU A 621 -23.91 -3.48 -17.72
CA GLU A 621 -24.52 -3.79 -19.02
C GLU A 621 -23.50 -3.64 -20.15
N TYR A 622 -23.43 -4.61 -21.04
CA TYR A 622 -22.55 -4.60 -22.22
C TYR A 622 -23.24 -5.13 -23.45
N LYS A 623 -22.80 -4.69 -24.62
CA LYS A 623 -23.37 -5.07 -25.92
C LYS A 623 -22.77 -6.33 -26.51
N GLN A 624 -21.47 -6.55 -26.21
CA GLN A 624 -20.69 -7.66 -26.75
C GLN A 624 -19.56 -8.02 -25.80
N ALA A 625 -19.28 -9.30 -25.67
CA ALA A 625 -18.10 -9.86 -25.03
C ALA A 625 -17.19 -10.50 -26.08
N GLU A 626 -15.97 -10.00 -26.22
CA GLU A 626 -14.94 -10.56 -27.09
C GLU A 626 -13.97 -11.38 -26.22
N LEU A 627 -13.83 -12.68 -26.51
CA LEU A 627 -12.84 -13.51 -25.85
C LEU A 627 -11.43 -13.18 -26.40
N ILE A 628 -10.59 -12.61 -25.53
CA ILE A 628 -9.19 -12.27 -25.88
C ILE A 628 -8.29 -13.48 -25.70
N TYR A 629 -8.45 -14.20 -24.58
CA TYR A 629 -7.65 -15.38 -24.27
C TYR A 629 -8.37 -16.29 -23.29
N SER A 630 -8.16 -17.60 -23.43
CA SER A 630 -8.61 -18.57 -22.44
C SER A 630 -7.66 -19.77 -22.35
N THR A 631 -7.62 -20.37 -21.16
CA THR A 631 -6.82 -21.59 -20.92
C THR A 631 -7.57 -22.88 -21.31
N ALA A 632 -8.91 -22.80 -21.45
CA ALA A 632 -9.81 -23.87 -21.86
C ALA A 632 -11.05 -23.28 -22.53
N PRO A 633 -11.91 -24.07 -23.21
CA PRO A 633 -13.15 -23.57 -23.77
C PRO A 633 -14.06 -22.93 -22.73
N VAL A 634 -14.54 -21.72 -23.03
CA VAL A 634 -15.34 -20.89 -22.13
C VAL A 634 -16.31 -20.04 -22.93
N GLU A 635 -17.50 -19.80 -22.38
CA GLU A 635 -18.51 -18.93 -22.96
C GLU A 635 -19.00 -17.91 -21.92
N LEU A 636 -19.22 -16.69 -22.36
CA LEU A 636 -19.86 -15.62 -21.58
C LEU A 636 -21.05 -15.12 -22.40
N ASP A 637 -22.26 -15.26 -21.86
CA ASP A 637 -23.47 -14.81 -22.53
C ASP A 637 -23.77 -13.31 -22.27
N ASP A 638 -24.77 -12.76 -22.94
CA ASP A 638 -25.18 -11.36 -22.84
C ASP A 638 -25.81 -10.97 -21.48
N GLN A 639 -26.10 -11.94 -20.64
CA GLN A 639 -26.60 -11.74 -19.28
C GLN A 639 -25.51 -11.80 -18.20
N GLY A 640 -24.25 -12.03 -18.58
CA GLY A 640 -23.13 -12.15 -17.63
C GLY A 640 -22.99 -13.55 -17.03
N LYS A 641 -23.63 -14.56 -17.63
CA LYS A 641 -23.42 -15.94 -17.22
C LYS A 641 -22.20 -16.52 -17.92
N VAL A 642 -21.21 -16.92 -17.12
CA VAL A 642 -20.01 -17.58 -17.60
C VAL A 642 -20.13 -19.09 -17.47
N THR A 643 -19.68 -19.84 -18.51
CA THR A 643 -19.68 -21.31 -18.53
C THR A 643 -18.30 -21.81 -18.98
N PHE A 644 -17.62 -22.58 -18.14
CA PHE A 644 -16.32 -23.17 -18.40
C PHE A 644 -16.45 -24.68 -18.67
N ALA A 645 -15.78 -25.18 -19.70
CA ALA A 645 -15.73 -26.61 -19.97
C ALA A 645 -14.91 -27.40 -18.95
N GLU A 646 -13.81 -26.81 -18.45
CA GLU A 646 -12.84 -27.47 -17.59
C GLU A 646 -12.63 -26.72 -16.28
N PRO A 647 -12.37 -27.42 -15.13
CA PRO A 647 -11.90 -26.78 -13.90
C PRO A 647 -10.46 -26.28 -14.07
N ARG A 648 -9.99 -25.44 -13.12
CA ARG A 648 -8.65 -24.82 -13.14
C ARG A 648 -8.39 -24.09 -14.46
N SER A 649 -9.36 -23.30 -14.88
CA SER A 649 -9.29 -22.55 -16.14
C SER A 649 -9.57 -21.07 -15.90
N ALA A 650 -9.06 -20.25 -16.82
CA ALA A 650 -9.18 -18.80 -16.78
C ALA A 650 -9.46 -18.24 -18.16
N ALA A 651 -10.12 -17.09 -18.20
CA ALA A 651 -10.40 -16.36 -19.42
C ALA A 651 -10.29 -14.85 -19.24
N LEU A 652 -9.85 -14.18 -20.29
CA LEU A 652 -9.81 -12.72 -20.40
C LEU A 652 -10.76 -12.30 -21.53
N TYR A 653 -11.71 -11.45 -21.19
CA TYR A 653 -12.66 -10.87 -22.13
C TYR A 653 -12.48 -9.36 -22.24
N LYS A 654 -12.87 -8.80 -23.39
CA LYS A 654 -13.13 -7.39 -23.57
C LYS A 654 -14.62 -7.19 -23.77
N LEU A 655 -15.22 -6.39 -22.89
CA LEU A 655 -16.63 -6.02 -22.94
C LEU A 655 -16.78 -4.68 -23.65
N THR A 656 -17.70 -4.59 -24.60
CA THR A 656 -18.11 -3.33 -25.24
C THR A 656 -19.36 -2.84 -24.53
N LEU A 657 -19.25 -1.75 -23.79
CA LEU A 657 -20.31 -1.14 -23.01
C LEU A 657 -21.32 -0.38 -23.90
#